data_37a82da710ba372313dfaa5dcc9bf066
#
_entry.id   37a82da710ba372313dfaa5dcc9bf066
#
_cell.length_a   1.000
_cell.length_b   1.000
_cell.length_c   1.000
_cell.angle_alpha   90.00
_cell.angle_beta   90.00
_cell.angle_gamma   90.00
#
_symmetry.space_group_name_H-M   'P 1'
#
loop_
_entity.id
_entity.type
_entity.pdbx_description
1 polymer ?
#
loop_
_entity_poly.entity_id
_entity_poly.type
_entity_poly.pdbx_seq_one_letter_code
_entity_poly.pdbx_strand_id
1 'polypeptide(L)'
;MAEERELILKLGQKITDRIGVKVTTKDPEYWGLAGVITDEMAEVALSMKVRAPATAPQIAKKCGKSLERTEELLQEMSVIGLIEYNWENKDHVKQYILPMFVPGCAEFMMMNEKQVEEHPELADFFENMSRLPLEKITPMVPLGGAGIGMHVIPVEQAIPATQQSVSVEHISYWLKKYENKYAVGACSCRRQQRVRGEGTGEIEGELCIGVGDMADYLVETGKGRYIDLNEVLEILQRAEDNGFVHQITNIDGEDKIFAICNCAPGVCNALRTSQLFNTPNLSRSAYRASVESDKCVACGRCVEFCPTGAAKLGQKLCTKDGPVKYPQAELPDAVKWSKEKWDPDYRDNAKINCYDTGTAPCKTACPAHLPVQGYIKMASQGRYMDALKLIKNENPFPAVCGAICNRRCEDACTRGTIDEPIAIDEIKKFIAAKEINEKDRYIPKTVNHEGKQFEEKIAIVGAGPAGMSAAYYLRCKGYPVTVFEREDKAGGMLLNGIPSFRLEKDVIAAEIEVLKTMGVEFRFGIDVGSDVTIQQLRDEGYKAFYIAIGARGGRMAGVPGEDAKGVMSGIEFLNKVNKDEEHMKLSGKTVVIATHQYDLIKHFPGKVFRCENGTLQEDFSFIENLAEMNAMSNEDVKDTAIDVSNSPTTIPEEQLATEQEVIPLEDENSEIFVPTELVPEEVQKIVVITE
;
A
#
# COMPACT_ATOMS: atom_id res chain seq x y z
N MET A 1 27.78 -21.98 26.44
CA MET A 1 27.55 -20.53 26.61
C MET A 1 28.83 -19.87 26.15
N ALA A 2 28.76 -18.96 25.19
CA ALA A 2 29.95 -18.20 24.79
C ALA A 2 30.46 -17.42 26.00
N GLU A 3 31.77 -17.37 26.16
CA GLU A 3 32.44 -16.65 27.24
C GLU A 3 32.02 -15.17 27.20
N GLU A 4 31.66 -14.63 28.37
CA GLU A 4 31.23 -13.24 28.47
C GLU A 4 32.39 -12.30 28.15
N ARG A 5 32.22 -11.47 27.10
CA ARG A 5 33.25 -10.53 26.64
C ARG A 5 33.04 -9.18 27.35
N GLU A 6 33.77 -9.00 28.46
CA GLU A 6 33.64 -7.85 29.37
C GLU A 6 33.86 -6.49 28.65
N LEU A 7 34.79 -6.42 27.70
CA LEU A 7 35.09 -5.20 26.96
C LEU A 7 33.92 -4.79 26.06
N ILE A 8 33.26 -5.74 25.43
CA ILE A 8 32.06 -5.48 24.61
C ILE A 8 30.92 -5.00 25.49
N LEU A 9 30.71 -5.60 26.66
CA LEU A 9 29.70 -5.17 27.61
C LEU A 9 29.92 -3.72 28.08
N LYS A 10 31.18 -3.37 28.40
CA LYS A 10 31.55 -1.99 28.76
C LYS A 10 31.34 -1.02 27.60
N LEU A 11 31.65 -1.42 26.37
CA LEU A 11 31.43 -0.60 25.19
C LEU A 11 29.93 -0.36 24.97
N GLY A 12 29.11 -1.41 24.98
CA GLY A 12 27.66 -1.30 24.88
C GLY A 12 27.09 -0.38 25.94
N GLN A 13 27.49 -0.50 27.21
CA GLN A 13 27.10 0.39 28.29
C GLN A 13 27.51 1.85 28.05
N LYS A 14 28.67 2.07 27.40
CA LYS A 14 29.20 3.41 27.16
C LYS A 14 28.42 4.19 26.07
N ILE A 15 27.98 3.49 25.05
CA ILE A 15 27.34 4.10 23.87
C ILE A 15 25.82 3.91 23.82
N THR A 16 25.21 3.30 24.86
CA THR A 16 23.76 3.05 24.87
C THR A 16 22.95 4.34 24.90
N ASP A 17 21.89 4.37 24.12
CA ASP A 17 20.89 5.44 24.07
C ASP A 17 19.81 5.27 25.13
N ARG A 18 19.78 4.13 25.82
CA ARG A 18 18.77 3.79 26.83
C ARG A 18 19.12 4.38 28.20
N ILE A 19 18.46 5.47 28.55
CA ILE A 19 18.69 6.18 29.81
C ILE A 19 18.41 5.29 31.02
N GLY A 20 19.40 5.17 31.93
CA GLY A 20 19.26 4.47 33.20
C GLY A 20 19.22 2.94 33.12
N VAL A 21 19.55 2.36 31.98
CA VAL A 21 19.62 0.90 31.78
C VAL A 21 21.02 0.40 32.09
N LYS A 22 21.12 -0.67 32.87
CA LYS A 22 22.36 -1.44 33.02
C LYS A 22 22.37 -2.52 31.94
N VAL A 23 23.29 -2.42 31.01
CA VAL A 23 23.45 -3.38 29.90
C VAL A 23 23.95 -4.72 30.43
N THR A 24 23.35 -5.80 29.94
CA THR A 24 23.71 -7.19 30.23
C THR A 24 24.00 -7.94 28.93
N THR A 25 24.49 -9.17 29.04
CA THR A 25 24.76 -10.03 27.86
C THR A 25 23.48 -10.41 27.07
N LYS A 26 22.31 -10.18 27.61
CA LYS A 26 21.01 -10.42 26.96
C LYS A 26 20.51 -9.20 26.16
N ASP A 27 21.12 -8.06 26.38
CA ASP A 27 20.69 -6.81 25.75
C ASP A 27 21.27 -6.66 24.33
N PRO A 28 20.57 -5.97 23.43
CA PRO A 28 21.01 -5.77 22.05
C PRO A 28 22.36 -5.06 21.95
N GLU A 29 22.66 -4.15 22.87
CA GLU A 29 23.95 -3.47 22.95
C GLU A 29 25.15 -4.42 23.07
N TYR A 30 24.96 -5.59 23.70
CA TYR A 30 26.01 -6.60 23.82
C TYR A 30 26.04 -7.50 22.59
N TRP A 31 24.94 -8.22 22.32
CA TRP A 31 25.00 -9.26 21.28
C TRP A 31 25.14 -8.69 19.87
N GLY A 32 24.60 -7.47 19.60
CA GLY A 32 24.79 -6.78 18.33
C GLY A 32 26.22 -6.36 18.07
N LEU A 33 26.97 -5.97 19.11
CA LEU A 33 28.40 -5.67 18.97
C LEU A 33 29.25 -6.95 18.98
N ALA A 34 28.92 -7.94 19.80
CA ALA A 34 29.73 -9.14 19.99
C ALA A 34 29.96 -9.97 18.72
N GLY A 35 28.99 -9.89 17.76
CA GLY A 35 29.09 -10.57 16.46
C GLY A 35 30.15 -9.98 15.54
N VAL A 36 30.38 -8.66 15.59
CA VAL A 36 31.16 -7.94 14.57
C VAL A 36 32.40 -7.20 15.15
N ILE A 37 32.50 -6.99 16.47
CA ILE A 37 33.55 -6.21 17.11
C ILE A 37 34.51 -7.15 17.87
N THR A 38 35.83 -6.98 17.69
CA THR A 38 36.87 -7.68 18.47
C THR A 38 37.12 -6.99 19.81
N ASP A 39 37.74 -7.69 20.78
CA ASP A 39 38.07 -7.08 22.06
C ASP A 39 39.11 -5.96 21.92
N GLU A 40 40.04 -6.11 20.97
CA GLU A 40 41.01 -5.07 20.66
C GLU A 40 40.39 -3.79 20.10
N MET A 41 39.36 -3.91 19.23
CA MET A 41 38.54 -2.78 18.76
C MET A 41 37.79 -2.12 19.91
N ALA A 42 37.24 -2.94 20.81
CA ALA A 42 36.53 -2.44 21.97
C ALA A 42 37.42 -1.64 22.91
N GLU A 43 38.67 -2.05 23.12
CA GLU A 43 39.66 -1.28 23.89
C GLU A 43 39.89 0.11 23.29
N VAL A 44 40.11 0.18 21.97
CA VAL A 44 40.29 1.46 21.26
C VAL A 44 39.06 2.34 21.39
N ALA A 45 37.90 1.80 21.12
CA ALA A 45 36.62 2.52 21.23
C ALA A 45 36.33 3.00 22.67
N LEU A 46 36.68 2.21 23.68
CA LEU A 46 36.55 2.60 25.08
C LEU A 46 37.47 3.76 25.46
N SER A 47 38.59 3.96 24.78
CA SER A 47 39.47 5.12 24.98
C SER A 47 38.93 6.44 24.41
N MET A 48 37.99 6.35 23.45
CA MET A 48 37.37 7.50 22.81
C MET A 48 36.23 8.08 23.67
N LYS A 49 35.91 9.35 23.54
CA LYS A 49 34.70 9.96 24.12
C LYS A 49 33.57 9.87 23.10
N VAL A 50 32.38 9.57 23.58
CA VAL A 50 31.18 9.56 22.73
C VAL A 50 30.93 10.96 22.15
N ARG A 51 30.67 11.03 20.83
CA ARG A 51 30.45 12.24 20.04
C ARG A 51 31.52 13.34 20.15
N ALA A 52 32.73 12.96 20.53
CA ALA A 52 33.85 13.89 20.61
C ALA A 52 34.92 13.48 19.61
N PRO A 53 35.22 14.27 18.59
CA PRO A 53 36.21 13.95 17.59
C PRO A 53 37.62 13.89 18.19
N ALA A 54 38.42 12.94 17.71
CA ALA A 54 39.84 12.79 18.09
C ALA A 54 40.64 12.24 16.92
N THR A 55 41.89 12.73 16.76
CA THR A 55 42.80 12.21 15.73
C THR A 55 43.43 10.89 16.12
N ALA A 56 43.90 10.08 15.15
CA ALA A 56 44.54 8.80 15.40
C ALA A 56 45.70 8.87 16.42
N PRO A 57 46.64 9.85 16.36
CA PRO A 57 47.66 10.00 17.38
C PRO A 57 47.12 10.26 18.80
N GLN A 58 46.02 11.00 18.90
CA GLN A 58 45.36 11.27 20.20
C GLN A 58 44.71 10.00 20.77
N ILE A 59 44.13 9.17 19.92
CA ILE A 59 43.51 7.90 20.29
C ILE A 59 44.57 6.91 20.67
N ALA A 60 45.66 6.74 19.87
CA ALA A 60 46.77 5.87 20.11
C ALA A 60 47.40 6.16 21.49
N LYS A 61 47.61 7.42 21.80
CA LYS A 61 48.13 7.83 23.13
C LYS A 61 47.23 7.41 24.28
N LYS A 62 45.89 7.46 24.09
CA LYS A 62 44.91 7.12 25.13
C LYS A 62 44.75 5.62 25.32
N CYS A 63 44.75 4.84 24.24
CA CYS A 63 44.61 3.37 24.32
C CYS A 63 45.96 2.66 24.55
N GLY A 64 47.08 3.35 24.46
CA GLY A 64 48.41 2.80 24.70
C GLY A 64 48.93 1.89 23.59
N LYS A 65 48.38 1.94 22.40
CA LYS A 65 48.79 1.17 21.22
C LYS A 65 49.72 1.99 20.32
N SER A 66 50.46 1.33 19.42
CA SER A 66 51.22 2.01 18.38
C SER A 66 50.27 2.79 17.45
N LEU A 67 50.77 3.87 16.85
CA LEU A 67 49.97 4.66 15.90
C LEU A 67 49.49 3.80 14.73
N GLU A 68 50.40 3.04 14.12
CA GLU A 68 50.11 2.14 12.99
C GLU A 68 48.97 1.17 13.32
N ARG A 69 49.08 0.46 14.46
CA ARG A 69 48.04 -0.50 14.86
C ARG A 69 46.71 0.20 15.18
N THR A 70 46.78 1.39 15.74
CA THR A 70 45.57 2.19 16.02
C THR A 70 44.87 2.64 14.71
N GLU A 71 45.63 3.06 13.70
CA GLU A 71 45.09 3.44 12.40
C GLU A 71 44.43 2.28 11.68
N GLU A 72 45.05 1.06 11.71
CA GLU A 72 44.44 -0.16 11.20
C GLU A 72 43.08 -0.44 11.87
N LEU A 73 43.04 -0.46 13.20
CA LEU A 73 41.83 -0.73 13.95
C LEU A 73 40.74 0.34 13.71
N LEU A 74 41.14 1.62 13.62
CA LEU A 74 40.19 2.70 13.29
C LEU A 74 39.63 2.53 11.89
N GLN A 75 40.44 2.10 10.92
CA GLN A 75 39.93 1.81 9.57
C GLN A 75 38.95 0.63 9.56
N GLU A 76 39.33 -0.48 10.23
CA GLU A 76 38.44 -1.66 10.35
C GLU A 76 37.12 -1.30 11.04
N MET A 77 37.16 -0.56 12.16
CA MET A 77 35.94 -0.09 12.85
C MET A 77 35.09 0.85 12.01
N SER A 78 35.72 1.67 11.15
CA SER A 78 35.00 2.53 10.22
C SER A 78 34.28 1.75 9.11
N VAL A 79 34.94 0.69 8.58
CA VAL A 79 34.35 -0.22 7.59
C VAL A 79 33.17 -0.98 8.19
N ILE A 80 33.30 -1.50 9.42
CA ILE A 80 32.22 -2.14 10.16
C ILE A 80 31.06 -1.15 10.39
N GLY A 81 31.35 0.13 10.60
CA GLY A 81 30.39 1.18 10.93
C GLY A 81 30.26 1.46 12.42
N LEU A 82 31.20 0.99 13.26
CA LEU A 82 31.20 1.32 14.69
C LEU A 82 31.56 2.79 14.94
N ILE A 83 32.44 3.35 14.13
CA ILE A 83 32.88 4.74 14.22
C ILE A 83 32.71 5.45 12.88
N GLU A 84 32.54 6.73 12.94
CA GLU A 84 32.56 7.65 11.80
C GLU A 84 33.78 8.55 11.84
N TYR A 85 34.06 9.28 10.77
CA TYR A 85 35.14 10.28 10.73
C TYR A 85 34.79 11.43 9.81
N ASN A 86 35.49 12.54 10.03
CA ASN A 86 35.44 13.75 9.20
C ASN A 86 36.81 14.47 9.23
N TRP A 87 36.90 15.57 8.49
CA TRP A 87 38.07 16.45 8.46
C TRP A 87 37.74 17.86 8.95
N GLU A 88 36.68 17.99 9.74
CA GLU A 88 36.15 19.26 10.20
C GLU A 88 36.94 19.86 11.36
N ASN A 89 38.21 20.10 11.11
CA ASN A 89 39.11 20.82 12.03
C ASN A 89 39.98 21.79 11.24
N LYS A 90 40.65 22.68 11.96
CA LYS A 90 41.46 23.75 11.35
C LYS A 90 42.59 23.25 10.48
N ASP A 91 43.10 22.05 10.78
CA ASP A 91 44.26 21.45 10.14
C ASP A 91 43.88 20.47 9.03
N HIS A 92 42.60 20.30 8.74
CA HIS A 92 42.08 19.31 7.80
C HIS A 92 42.64 17.88 8.00
N VAL A 93 42.81 17.49 9.24
CA VAL A 93 43.28 16.15 9.60
C VAL A 93 42.11 15.23 9.90
N LYS A 94 42.16 14.00 9.43
CA LYS A 94 41.12 13.01 9.70
C LYS A 94 40.99 12.81 11.23
N GLN A 95 39.78 13.00 11.73
CA GLN A 95 39.38 12.81 13.12
C GLN A 95 38.22 11.82 13.21
N TYR A 96 38.29 10.91 14.17
CA TYR A 96 37.36 9.82 14.37
C TYR A 96 36.40 10.13 15.51
N ILE A 97 35.15 9.71 15.36
CA ILE A 97 34.09 9.95 16.31
C ILE A 97 33.45 8.61 16.66
N LEU A 98 33.27 8.35 17.95
CA LEU A 98 32.49 7.24 18.45
C LEU A 98 31.03 7.74 18.60
N PRO A 99 30.09 7.35 17.72
CA PRO A 99 28.70 7.77 17.80
C PRO A 99 27.94 7.00 18.89
N MET A 100 26.70 7.38 19.11
CA MET A 100 25.70 6.57 19.80
C MET A 100 25.19 5.47 18.86
N PHE A 101 24.25 4.64 19.32
CA PHE A 101 23.71 3.60 18.46
C PHE A 101 22.80 4.18 17.35
N VAL A 102 21.85 5.04 17.69
CA VAL A 102 20.88 5.61 16.72
C VAL A 102 20.59 7.09 17.06
N PRO A 103 20.70 8.01 16.11
CA PRO A 103 21.36 7.83 14.80
C PRO A 103 22.87 7.66 14.96
N GLY A 104 23.45 6.69 14.27
CA GLY A 104 24.88 6.43 14.34
C GLY A 104 25.31 5.02 13.95
N CYS A 105 26.06 4.31 14.84
CA CYS A 105 26.75 3.09 14.43
C CYS A 105 25.79 1.96 13.97
N ALA A 106 24.63 1.80 14.56
CA ALA A 106 23.69 0.76 14.14
C ALA A 106 23.20 0.96 12.69
N GLU A 107 23.01 2.22 12.28
CA GLU A 107 22.66 2.57 10.89
C GLU A 107 23.81 2.29 9.93
N PHE A 108 25.03 2.69 10.29
CA PHE A 108 26.20 2.47 9.44
C PHE A 108 26.57 0.98 9.30
N MET A 109 26.36 0.18 10.34
CA MET A 109 26.50 -1.28 10.27
C MET A 109 25.53 -1.90 9.27
N MET A 110 24.30 -1.39 9.19
CA MET A 110 23.29 -1.84 8.23
C MET A 110 23.58 -1.42 6.78
N MET A 111 24.40 -0.40 6.55
CA MET A 111 24.78 0.03 5.20
C MET A 111 25.80 -0.90 4.52
N ASN A 112 26.54 -1.70 5.27
CA ASN A 112 27.48 -2.67 4.75
C ASN A 112 26.75 -3.97 4.39
N GLU A 113 26.50 -4.19 3.10
CA GLU A 113 25.69 -5.31 2.59
C GLU A 113 26.32 -6.66 2.95
N LYS A 114 27.61 -6.83 2.64
CA LYS A 114 28.34 -8.07 2.93
C LYS A 114 28.30 -8.44 4.41
N GLN A 115 28.50 -7.45 5.28
CA GLN A 115 28.44 -7.67 6.73
C GLN A 115 27.04 -8.10 7.18
N VAL A 116 25.98 -7.52 6.62
CA VAL A 116 24.59 -7.87 6.95
C VAL A 116 24.23 -9.26 6.43
N GLU A 117 24.77 -9.70 5.29
CA GLU A 117 24.60 -11.06 4.80
C GLU A 117 25.30 -12.10 5.69
N GLU A 118 26.51 -11.77 6.20
CA GLU A 118 27.25 -12.61 7.13
C GLU A 118 26.66 -12.58 8.55
N HIS A 119 26.05 -11.47 8.96
CA HIS A 119 25.50 -11.19 10.29
C HIS A 119 24.08 -10.65 10.23
N PRO A 120 23.08 -11.47 9.81
CA PRO A 120 21.69 -11.01 9.67
C PRO A 120 21.06 -10.54 10.98
N GLU A 121 21.59 -10.94 12.14
CA GLU A 121 21.18 -10.47 13.46
C GLU A 121 21.35 -8.95 13.65
N LEU A 122 22.17 -8.29 12.83
CA LEU A 122 22.33 -6.84 12.84
C LEU A 122 21.01 -6.11 12.50
N ALA A 123 20.11 -6.76 11.75
CA ALA A 123 18.79 -6.19 11.47
C ALA A 123 17.91 -6.13 12.74
N ASP A 124 17.92 -7.17 13.56
CA ASP A 124 17.26 -7.17 14.86
C ASP A 124 17.95 -6.22 15.86
N PHE A 125 19.26 -6.14 15.79
CA PHE A 125 20.03 -5.18 16.57
C PHE A 125 19.59 -3.74 16.26
N PHE A 126 19.56 -3.34 15.00
CA PHE A 126 19.12 -1.99 14.60
C PHE A 126 17.66 -1.72 14.96
N GLU A 127 16.76 -2.72 14.82
CA GLU A 127 15.37 -2.60 15.26
C GLU A 127 15.28 -2.28 16.75
N ASN A 128 15.98 -3.07 17.58
CA ASN A 128 15.93 -2.89 19.03
C ASN A 128 16.59 -1.58 19.47
N MET A 129 17.71 -1.18 18.85
CA MET A 129 18.38 0.07 19.17
C MET A 129 17.60 1.31 18.72
N SER A 130 16.73 1.16 17.73
CA SER A 130 15.79 2.21 17.36
C SER A 130 14.56 2.21 18.29
N ARG A 131 13.95 1.06 18.50
CA ARG A 131 12.67 0.93 19.18
C ARG A 131 12.74 1.18 20.68
N LEU A 132 13.68 0.55 21.38
CA LEU A 132 13.75 0.59 22.85
C LEU A 132 13.97 1.99 23.44
N PRO A 133 14.88 2.84 22.88
CA PRO A 133 14.99 4.22 23.31
C PRO A 133 13.75 5.05 22.98
N LEU A 134 13.19 4.89 21.76
CA LEU A 134 12.10 5.70 21.27
C LEU A 134 10.79 5.42 22.01
N GLU A 135 10.54 4.20 22.47
CA GLU A 135 9.40 3.85 23.32
C GLU A 135 9.32 4.72 24.58
N LYS A 136 10.48 5.12 25.15
CA LYS A 136 10.56 5.96 26.34
C LYS A 136 10.58 7.46 26.04
N ILE A 137 11.18 7.85 24.92
CA ILE A 137 11.42 9.26 24.58
C ILE A 137 10.21 9.86 23.87
N THR A 138 9.56 9.12 22.96
CA THR A 138 8.47 9.67 22.14
C THR A 138 7.26 10.17 22.93
N PRO A 139 6.89 9.59 24.11
CA PRO A 139 5.86 10.19 24.95
C PRO A 139 6.16 11.61 25.46
N MET A 140 7.42 12.02 25.43
CA MET A 140 7.86 13.35 25.87
C MET A 140 7.97 14.36 24.72
N VAL A 141 7.79 13.90 23.47
CA VAL A 141 7.89 14.75 22.28
C VAL A 141 6.69 15.71 22.26
N PRO A 142 6.92 17.03 22.08
CA PRO A 142 5.82 17.99 21.95
C PRO A 142 5.04 17.78 20.65
N LEU A 143 3.80 18.24 20.63
CA LEU A 143 3.02 18.30 19.39
C LEU A 143 3.78 19.11 18.33
N GLY A 144 3.86 18.57 17.10
CA GLY A 144 4.65 19.17 16.02
C GLY A 144 6.08 18.62 15.92
N GLY A 145 6.45 17.69 16.80
CA GLY A 145 7.75 17.00 16.77
C GLY A 145 8.88 17.75 17.46
N ALA A 146 9.95 17.03 17.79
CA ALA A 146 11.11 17.59 18.48
C ALA A 146 12.10 18.27 17.52
N GLY A 147 12.23 17.75 16.28
CA GLY A 147 13.20 18.25 15.29
C GLY A 147 14.65 18.02 15.68
N ILE A 148 14.91 17.12 16.62
CA ILE A 148 16.27 16.78 17.08
C ILE A 148 16.69 15.51 16.36
N GLY A 149 17.80 15.58 15.64
CA GLY A 149 18.37 14.47 14.88
C GLY A 149 17.80 14.33 13.47
N MET A 150 16.51 14.54 13.28
CA MET A 150 15.83 14.47 11.98
C MET A 150 14.84 15.62 11.81
N HIS A 151 14.79 16.16 10.59
CA HIS A 151 13.91 17.27 10.24
C HIS A 151 13.29 17.00 8.87
N VAL A 152 11.96 17.10 8.75
CA VAL A 152 11.25 16.91 7.48
C VAL A 152 11.32 18.19 6.66
N ILE A 153 11.84 18.09 5.45
CA ILE A 153 11.84 19.17 4.46
C ILE A 153 10.74 18.89 3.43
N PRO A 154 9.89 19.87 3.11
CA PRO A 154 8.90 19.69 2.06
C PRO A 154 9.55 19.62 0.67
N VAL A 155 8.80 19.06 -0.28
CA VAL A 155 9.13 19.18 -1.69
C VAL A 155 9.19 20.68 -2.05
N GLU A 156 10.33 21.16 -2.53
CA GLU A 156 10.58 22.60 -2.70
C GLU A 156 9.59 23.25 -3.66
N GLN A 157 9.17 22.55 -4.71
CA GLN A 157 8.16 23.00 -5.66
C GLN A 157 6.77 23.21 -5.03
N ALA A 158 6.49 22.60 -3.88
CA ALA A 158 5.23 22.77 -3.15
C ALA A 158 5.19 24.04 -2.31
N ILE A 159 6.33 24.74 -2.14
CA ILE A 159 6.40 25.98 -1.37
C ILE A 159 5.96 27.14 -2.28
N PRO A 160 4.91 27.91 -1.91
CA PRO A 160 4.49 29.06 -2.70
C PRO A 160 5.60 30.09 -2.83
N ALA A 161 5.84 30.61 -4.04
CA ALA A 161 6.88 31.60 -4.31
C ALA A 161 6.71 32.93 -3.49
N THR A 162 5.51 33.17 -2.99
CA THR A 162 5.18 34.31 -2.14
C THR A 162 5.52 34.09 -0.66
N GLN A 163 5.86 32.87 -0.27
CA GLN A 163 6.15 32.53 1.12
C GLN A 163 7.63 32.72 1.40
N GLN A 164 7.97 33.62 2.31
CA GLN A 164 9.34 33.75 2.81
C GLN A 164 9.61 32.60 3.78
N SER A 165 10.62 31.79 3.46
CA SER A 165 11.09 30.72 4.33
C SER A 165 12.58 30.87 4.62
N VAL A 166 13.02 30.25 5.70
CA VAL A 166 14.44 30.21 6.06
C VAL A 166 15.15 29.29 5.07
N SER A 167 16.31 29.69 4.56
CA SER A 167 17.06 28.95 3.54
C SER A 167 17.38 27.50 3.93
N VAL A 168 17.59 27.22 5.22
CA VAL A 168 17.86 25.87 5.74
C VAL A 168 16.69 24.88 5.58
N GLU A 169 15.50 25.38 5.28
CA GLU A 169 14.29 24.58 5.01
C GLU A 169 14.16 24.17 3.52
N HIS A 170 15.15 24.50 2.69
CA HIS A 170 15.18 24.17 1.27
C HIS A 170 16.28 23.17 0.98
N ILE A 171 15.95 22.11 0.24
CA ILE A 171 16.95 21.11 -0.21
C ILE A 171 18.02 21.79 -1.07
N SER A 172 17.64 22.70 -1.95
CA SER A 172 18.55 23.45 -2.81
C SER A 172 19.62 24.23 -2.05
N TYR A 173 19.30 24.76 -0.86
CA TYR A 173 20.29 25.40 0.02
C TYR A 173 21.39 24.41 0.44
N TRP A 174 21.02 23.22 0.85
CA TRP A 174 21.95 22.21 1.31
C TRP A 174 22.79 21.65 0.16
N LEU A 175 22.17 21.42 -1.00
CA LEU A 175 22.91 21.00 -2.19
C LEU A 175 23.94 22.03 -2.63
N LYS A 176 23.61 23.32 -2.58
CA LYS A 176 24.57 24.37 -2.86
C LYS A 176 25.67 24.47 -1.82
N LYS A 177 25.34 24.29 -0.53
CA LYS A 177 26.33 24.36 0.57
C LYS A 177 27.37 23.26 0.49
N TYR A 178 26.98 22.05 0.05
CA TYR A 178 27.85 20.89 -0.11
C TYR A 178 28.18 20.58 -1.58
N GLU A 179 28.23 21.60 -2.42
CA GLU A 179 28.43 21.48 -3.85
C GLU A 179 29.63 20.56 -4.18
N ASN A 180 29.39 19.61 -5.12
CA ASN A 180 30.35 18.60 -5.59
C ASN A 180 30.83 17.55 -4.53
N LYS A 181 30.14 17.45 -3.39
CA LYS A 181 30.43 16.45 -2.36
C LYS A 181 29.17 15.65 -2.00
N TYR A 182 28.77 14.77 -2.90
CA TYR A 182 27.62 13.89 -2.69
C TYR A 182 28.01 12.43 -2.89
N ALA A 183 27.47 11.56 -2.05
CA ALA A 183 27.52 10.12 -2.25
C ALA A 183 26.14 9.52 -1.98
N VAL A 184 25.82 8.42 -2.63
CA VAL A 184 24.58 7.69 -2.38
C VAL A 184 24.89 6.32 -1.82
N GLY A 185 24.09 5.90 -0.84
CA GLY A 185 24.15 4.57 -0.25
C GLY A 185 22.78 3.93 -0.10
N ALA A 186 22.77 2.64 0.20
CA ALA A 186 21.54 1.91 0.46
C ALA A 186 20.89 2.38 1.77
N CYS A 187 19.56 2.37 1.80
CA CYS A 187 18.79 2.77 2.98
C CYS A 187 18.85 1.69 4.08
N SER A 188 19.45 1.98 5.22
CA SER A 188 19.57 1.08 6.38
C SER A 188 18.21 0.56 6.86
N CYS A 189 17.18 1.42 6.92
CA CYS A 189 15.85 1.02 7.37
C CYS A 189 15.17 0.03 6.41
N ARG A 190 15.34 0.19 5.09
CA ARG A 190 14.80 -0.75 4.10
C ARG A 190 15.53 -2.08 4.16
N ARG A 191 16.86 -2.07 4.23
CA ARG A 191 17.66 -3.29 4.37
C ARG A 191 17.29 -4.06 5.63
N GLN A 192 17.14 -3.38 6.75
CA GLN A 192 16.67 -3.96 8.00
C GLN A 192 15.34 -4.70 7.83
N GLN A 193 14.36 -4.05 7.24
CA GLN A 193 13.03 -4.65 7.04
C GLN A 193 13.07 -5.86 6.09
N ARG A 194 13.89 -5.80 5.02
CA ARG A 194 14.07 -6.94 4.12
C ARG A 194 14.68 -8.14 4.85
N VAL A 195 15.76 -7.93 5.58
CA VAL A 195 16.47 -9.01 6.32
C VAL A 195 15.55 -9.65 7.35
N ARG A 196 14.71 -8.87 8.02
CA ARG A 196 13.72 -9.36 8.97
C ARG A 196 12.51 -10.03 8.32
N GLY A 197 12.38 -10.00 7.00
CA GLY A 197 11.20 -10.49 6.29
C GLY A 197 9.92 -9.68 6.52
N GLU A 198 10.05 -8.45 7.03
CA GLU A 198 8.94 -7.54 7.35
C GLU A 198 8.76 -6.42 6.31
N GLY A 199 9.53 -6.46 5.24
CA GLY A 199 9.50 -5.44 4.20
C GLY A 199 8.18 -5.38 3.44
N THR A 200 7.82 -4.18 3.00
CA THR A 200 6.63 -3.92 2.19
C THR A 200 6.83 -4.23 0.71
N GLY A 201 7.92 -4.92 0.35
CA GLY A 201 8.33 -5.18 -1.03
C GLY A 201 9.00 -3.98 -1.70
N GLU A 202 9.37 -2.96 -0.94
CA GLU A 202 10.17 -1.85 -1.43
C GLU A 202 11.62 -2.27 -1.56
N ILE A 203 12.23 -1.91 -2.67
CA ILE A 203 13.64 -2.18 -2.94
C ILE A 203 14.50 -1.32 -2.01
N GLU A 204 15.63 -1.88 -1.58
CA GLU A 204 16.69 -1.18 -0.84
C GLU A 204 17.38 -0.12 -1.70
N GLY A 205 16.81 0.58 -2.55
CA GLY A 205 17.48 1.46 -3.48
C GLY A 205 18.50 2.41 -2.86
N GLU A 206 19.36 2.92 -3.69
CA GLU A 206 20.26 4.03 -3.39
C GLU A 206 19.44 5.31 -3.20
N LEU A 207 18.98 5.56 -1.98
CA LEU A 207 18.08 6.66 -1.62
C LEU A 207 18.59 7.49 -0.42
N CYS A 208 19.71 7.09 0.20
CA CYS A 208 20.35 7.84 1.27
C CYS A 208 21.52 8.63 0.70
N ILE A 209 21.40 9.96 0.66
CA ILE A 209 22.41 10.85 0.08
C ILE A 209 23.26 11.41 1.21
N GLY A 210 24.50 10.97 1.33
CA GLY A 210 25.52 11.57 2.20
C GLY A 210 26.08 12.85 1.57
N VAL A 211 26.30 13.86 2.38
CA VAL A 211 26.85 15.14 1.92
C VAL A 211 28.11 15.54 2.67
N GLY A 212 28.98 16.31 2.04
CA GLY A 212 30.23 16.76 2.64
C GLY A 212 31.16 15.59 3.04
N ASP A 213 31.73 15.65 4.21
CA ASP A 213 32.65 14.62 4.70
C ASP A 213 31.99 13.25 4.90
N MET A 214 30.67 13.20 5.09
CA MET A 214 29.91 11.96 5.11
C MET A 214 29.92 11.26 3.74
N ALA A 215 29.93 12.00 2.64
CA ALA A 215 30.06 11.41 1.31
C ALA A 215 31.39 10.65 1.18
N ASP A 216 32.50 11.27 1.64
CA ASP A 216 33.81 10.62 1.63
C ASP A 216 33.83 9.38 2.55
N TYR A 217 33.23 9.48 3.74
CA TYR A 217 33.11 8.34 4.66
C TYR A 217 32.36 7.17 4.03
N LEU A 218 31.21 7.41 3.40
CA LEU A 218 30.42 6.34 2.78
C LEU A 218 31.20 5.63 1.67
N VAL A 219 31.92 6.38 0.84
CA VAL A 219 32.67 5.82 -0.29
C VAL A 219 33.93 5.11 0.18
N GLU A 220 34.74 5.72 1.06
CA GLU A 220 35.98 5.12 1.57
C GLU A 220 35.72 3.86 2.40
N THR A 221 34.54 3.72 3.00
CA THR A 221 34.16 2.54 3.79
C THR A 221 33.31 1.52 3.02
N GLY A 222 33.11 1.72 1.71
CA GLY A 222 32.38 0.78 0.85
C GLY A 222 30.87 0.74 1.09
N LYS A 223 30.28 1.78 1.69
CA LYS A 223 28.85 1.89 2.00
C LYS A 223 28.06 2.66 0.94
N GLY A 224 28.74 3.28 -0.01
CA GLY A 224 28.14 4.10 -1.04
C GLY A 224 29.11 4.40 -2.19
N ARG A 225 28.65 5.20 -3.13
CA ARG A 225 29.42 5.69 -4.26
C ARG A 225 29.19 7.19 -4.47
N TYR A 226 30.17 7.88 -5.04
CA TYR A 226 30.01 9.28 -5.40
C TYR A 226 28.97 9.45 -6.52
N ILE A 227 28.21 10.53 -6.45
CA ILE A 227 27.22 10.95 -7.45
C ILE A 227 27.38 12.46 -7.74
N ASP A 228 26.91 12.87 -8.91
CA ASP A 228 26.85 14.27 -9.28
C ASP A 228 25.49 14.92 -8.92
N LEU A 229 25.37 16.23 -9.12
CA LEU A 229 24.14 16.96 -8.83
C LEU A 229 22.95 16.48 -9.66
N ASN A 230 23.17 16.06 -10.92
CA ASN A 230 22.07 15.61 -11.77
C ASN A 230 21.48 14.32 -11.22
N GLU A 231 22.34 13.38 -10.82
CA GLU A 231 21.91 12.13 -10.20
C GLU A 231 21.23 12.37 -8.83
N VAL A 232 21.70 13.34 -8.03
CA VAL A 232 21.00 13.77 -6.81
C VAL A 232 19.58 14.20 -7.12
N LEU A 233 19.39 15.06 -8.13
CA LEU A 233 18.06 15.55 -8.54
C LEU A 233 17.17 14.43 -9.06
N GLU A 234 17.73 13.48 -9.80
CA GLU A 234 16.99 12.28 -10.25
C GLU A 234 16.53 11.40 -9.07
N ILE A 235 17.39 11.24 -8.04
CA ILE A 235 17.04 10.49 -6.83
C ILE A 235 15.93 11.20 -6.06
N LEU A 236 15.99 12.51 -5.91
CA LEU A 236 14.97 13.30 -5.24
C LEU A 236 13.64 13.21 -5.98
N GLN A 237 13.64 13.40 -7.31
CA GLN A 237 12.44 13.30 -8.13
C GLN A 237 11.82 11.89 -8.04
N ARG A 238 12.64 10.85 -8.09
CA ARG A 238 12.19 9.47 -7.94
C ARG A 238 11.57 9.22 -6.55
N ALA A 239 12.12 9.82 -5.51
CA ALA A 239 11.56 9.76 -4.17
C ALA A 239 10.19 10.45 -4.09
N GLU A 240 10.05 11.62 -4.69
CA GLU A 240 8.79 12.37 -4.78
C GLU A 240 7.72 11.58 -5.56
N ASP A 241 8.09 11.01 -6.70
CA ASP A 241 7.19 10.17 -7.53
C ASP A 241 6.65 8.95 -6.76
N ASN A 242 7.40 8.45 -5.78
CA ASN A 242 7.01 7.33 -4.92
C ASN A 242 6.36 7.74 -3.59
N GLY A 243 6.16 9.04 -3.34
CA GLY A 243 5.55 9.55 -2.11
C GLY A 243 6.47 9.42 -0.88
N PHE A 244 7.79 9.39 -1.08
CA PHE A 244 8.75 9.36 0.02
C PHE A 244 8.93 10.74 0.65
N VAL A 245 9.30 10.75 1.92
CA VAL A 245 9.48 11.97 2.70
C VAL A 245 10.95 12.35 2.75
N HIS A 246 11.26 13.56 2.34
CA HIS A 246 12.61 14.10 2.49
C HIS A 246 12.88 14.48 3.94
N GLN A 247 13.97 13.99 4.48
CA GLN A 247 14.45 14.34 5.81
C GLN A 247 15.93 14.71 5.76
N ILE A 248 16.30 15.73 6.51
CA ILE A 248 17.70 16.04 6.76
C ILE A 248 18.11 15.60 8.16
N THR A 249 19.37 15.22 8.29
CA THR A 249 19.96 14.82 9.56
C THR A 249 20.72 15.97 10.17
N ASN A 250 20.16 16.59 11.20
CA ASN A 250 20.68 17.81 11.83
C ASN A 250 21.14 17.60 13.28
N ILE A 251 21.58 16.40 13.62
CA ILE A 251 21.99 16.07 14.99
C ILE A 251 23.20 16.88 15.48
N ASP A 252 24.02 17.38 14.56
CA ASP A 252 25.21 18.18 14.86
C ASP A 252 24.94 19.69 14.84
N GLY A 253 23.70 20.11 14.79
CA GLY A 253 23.25 21.50 14.82
C GLY A 253 22.41 21.91 13.63
N GLU A 254 21.78 23.08 13.73
CA GLU A 254 20.87 23.60 12.69
C GLU A 254 21.59 23.99 11.38
N ASP A 255 22.86 24.33 11.48
CA ASP A 255 23.66 24.78 10.32
C ASP A 255 24.39 23.66 9.60
N LYS A 256 24.22 22.42 10.02
CA LYS A 256 24.95 21.28 9.51
C LYS A 256 24.07 20.07 9.34
N ILE A 257 24.25 19.41 8.21
CA ILE A 257 23.66 18.08 7.96
C ILE A 257 24.74 17.14 7.47
N PHE A 258 24.56 15.84 7.64
CA PHE A 258 25.44 14.83 7.07
C PHE A 258 24.73 13.97 6.00
N ALA A 259 23.40 13.96 5.98
CA ALA A 259 22.65 13.23 4.95
C ALA A 259 21.29 13.88 4.62
N ILE A 260 20.84 13.61 3.40
CA ILE A 260 19.47 13.84 2.93
C ILE A 260 18.86 12.44 2.73
N CYS A 261 17.88 12.10 3.55
CA CYS A 261 17.18 10.83 3.50
C CYS A 261 15.89 10.95 2.70
N ASN A 262 15.58 9.92 1.90
CA ASN A 262 14.36 9.80 1.12
C ASN A 262 13.53 8.64 1.67
N CYS A 263 12.72 8.91 2.67
CA CYS A 263 12.17 7.94 3.60
C CYS A 263 10.80 7.42 3.19
N ALA A 264 10.65 6.09 3.10
CA ALA A 264 9.34 5.45 3.03
C ALA A 264 8.65 5.53 4.40
N PRO A 265 7.45 6.11 4.51
CA PRO A 265 6.80 6.36 5.79
C PRO A 265 6.56 5.12 6.66
N GLY A 266 6.19 3.99 6.04
CA GLY A 266 5.92 2.74 6.74
C GLY A 266 7.16 1.93 7.12
N VAL A 267 8.36 2.31 6.63
CA VAL A 267 9.62 1.56 6.78
C VAL A 267 10.62 2.31 7.66
N CYS A 268 10.72 3.62 7.49
CA CYS A 268 11.69 4.45 8.18
C CYS A 268 11.52 4.42 9.71
N ASN A 269 12.58 4.09 10.44
CA ASN A 269 12.56 4.04 11.90
C ASN A 269 12.17 5.37 12.56
N ALA A 270 12.57 6.50 11.95
CA ALA A 270 12.20 7.83 12.47
C ALA A 270 10.71 8.17 12.22
N LEU A 271 10.14 7.81 11.06
CA LEU A 271 8.76 8.17 10.70
C LEU A 271 7.73 7.19 11.27
N ARG A 272 8.00 5.87 11.25
CA ARG A 272 7.03 4.88 11.70
C ARG A 272 6.79 4.85 13.21
N THR A 273 7.69 5.43 14.00
CA THR A 273 7.59 5.43 15.47
C THR A 273 6.35 6.15 16.00
N SER A 274 5.90 7.21 15.34
CA SER A 274 4.65 7.88 15.68
C SER A 274 3.43 6.97 15.54
N GLN A 275 3.42 6.11 14.53
CA GLN A 275 2.38 5.10 14.35
C GLN A 275 2.55 3.92 15.30
N LEU A 276 3.79 3.49 15.53
CA LEU A 276 4.11 2.33 16.35
C LEU A 276 3.77 2.56 17.83
N PHE A 277 3.99 3.78 18.33
CA PHE A 277 3.79 4.13 19.74
C PHE A 277 2.60 5.05 19.99
N ASN A 278 1.85 5.38 18.94
CA ASN A 278 0.75 6.36 19.02
C ASN A 278 1.20 7.68 19.70
N THR A 279 2.31 8.22 19.23
CA THR A 279 2.96 9.42 19.80
C THR A 279 3.23 10.44 18.69
N PRO A 280 3.51 11.72 19.02
CA PRO A 280 4.02 12.68 18.05
C PRO A 280 5.30 12.17 17.38
N ASN A 281 5.51 12.54 16.12
CA ASN A 281 6.72 12.17 15.39
C ASN A 281 7.94 12.91 15.94
N LEU A 282 9.11 12.26 15.96
CA LEU A 282 10.38 12.90 16.33
C LEU A 282 10.80 13.95 15.30
N SER A 283 10.54 13.67 14.02
CA SER A 283 10.86 14.59 12.94
C SER A 283 9.91 15.78 12.95
N ARG A 284 10.47 16.98 12.92
CA ARG A 284 9.73 18.24 12.82
C ARG A 284 9.67 18.71 11.38
N SER A 285 8.64 19.48 11.05
CA SER A 285 8.62 20.32 9.86
C SER A 285 8.22 21.76 10.24
N ALA A 286 8.84 22.75 9.62
CA ALA A 286 8.45 24.15 9.76
C ALA A 286 7.20 24.50 8.93
N TYR A 287 6.74 23.60 8.07
CA TYR A 287 5.62 23.81 7.17
C TYR A 287 4.37 23.04 7.62
N ARG A 288 3.23 23.61 7.30
CA ARG A 288 1.93 22.95 7.41
C ARG A 288 1.38 22.71 6.01
N ALA A 289 1.10 21.47 5.68
CA ALA A 289 0.43 21.14 4.42
C ALA A 289 -1.02 21.64 4.43
N SER A 290 -1.44 22.22 3.32
CA SER A 290 -2.82 22.57 3.05
C SER A 290 -3.24 22.06 1.68
N VAL A 291 -4.53 21.80 1.51
CA VAL A 291 -5.09 21.30 0.25
C VAL A 291 -5.95 22.38 -0.36
N GLU A 292 -5.68 22.75 -1.61
CA GLU A 292 -6.53 23.65 -2.39
C GLU A 292 -7.81 22.89 -2.80
N SER A 293 -8.93 23.22 -2.17
CA SER A 293 -10.21 22.51 -2.33
C SER A 293 -10.69 22.45 -3.78
N ASP A 294 -10.41 23.49 -4.56
CA ASP A 294 -10.84 23.58 -5.96
C ASP A 294 -10.07 22.63 -6.88
N LYS A 295 -8.83 22.32 -6.54
CA LYS A 295 -7.98 21.37 -7.25
C LYS A 295 -8.12 19.94 -6.70
N CYS A 296 -8.62 19.77 -5.50
CA CYS A 296 -8.75 18.48 -4.84
C CYS A 296 -9.80 17.62 -5.51
N VAL A 297 -9.42 16.43 -5.94
CA VAL A 297 -10.33 15.41 -6.50
C VAL A 297 -10.77 14.37 -5.46
N ALA A 298 -10.44 14.57 -4.18
CA ALA A 298 -10.81 13.67 -3.07
C ALA A 298 -10.37 12.19 -3.27
N CYS A 299 -9.25 11.93 -3.95
CA CYS A 299 -8.76 10.59 -4.22
C CYS A 299 -8.25 9.86 -2.95
N GLY A 300 -7.94 10.58 -1.86
CA GLY A 300 -7.49 10.00 -0.59
C GLY A 300 -6.01 9.70 -0.50
N ARG A 301 -5.22 9.86 -1.56
CA ARG A 301 -3.78 9.51 -1.54
C ARG A 301 -2.99 10.26 -0.48
N CYS A 302 -3.27 11.54 -0.25
CA CYS A 302 -2.64 12.30 0.84
C CYS A 302 -2.90 11.70 2.23
N VAL A 303 -4.05 11.06 2.43
CA VAL A 303 -4.40 10.37 3.69
C VAL A 303 -3.63 9.05 3.81
N GLU A 304 -3.55 8.30 2.72
CA GLU A 304 -2.83 7.01 2.67
C GLU A 304 -1.33 7.17 2.91
N PHE A 305 -0.72 8.20 2.34
CA PHE A 305 0.72 8.43 2.43
C PHE A 305 1.15 9.30 3.62
N CYS A 306 0.21 9.87 4.37
CA CYS A 306 0.58 10.68 5.53
C CYS A 306 1.10 9.80 6.68
N PRO A 307 2.39 9.89 7.04
CA PRO A 307 2.98 9.01 8.04
C PRO A 307 2.43 9.25 9.46
N THR A 308 1.90 10.46 9.71
CA THR A 308 1.41 10.88 11.03
C THR A 308 -0.12 10.87 11.13
N GLY A 309 -0.83 10.54 10.05
CA GLY A 309 -2.29 10.62 10.00
C GLY A 309 -2.83 12.06 10.09
N ALA A 310 -2.00 13.08 9.83
CA ALA A 310 -2.41 14.49 9.88
C ALA A 310 -3.29 14.90 8.70
N ALA A 311 -3.07 14.28 7.53
CA ALA A 311 -3.93 14.49 6.38
C ALA A 311 -5.22 13.68 6.53
N LYS A 312 -6.36 14.37 6.45
CA LYS A 312 -7.69 13.75 6.56
C LYS A 312 -8.59 14.28 5.47
N LEU A 313 -9.43 13.42 4.90
CA LEU A 313 -10.53 13.87 4.05
C LEU A 313 -11.66 14.36 4.95
N GLY A 314 -12.17 15.56 4.68
CA GLY A 314 -13.36 16.06 5.34
C GLY A 314 -14.59 15.23 4.95
N GLN A 315 -15.41 14.85 5.90
CA GLN A 315 -16.73 14.26 5.62
C GLN A 315 -17.79 15.34 5.61
N LYS A 316 -18.66 15.32 4.59
CA LYS A 316 -19.96 15.97 4.64
C LYS A 316 -21.02 14.87 4.51
N LEU A 317 -21.61 14.48 5.62
CA LEU A 317 -22.87 13.74 5.59
C LEU A 317 -23.98 14.75 5.31
N CYS A 318 -24.69 14.53 4.21
CA CYS A 318 -25.88 15.28 3.91
C CYS A 318 -27.11 14.43 4.25
N THR A 319 -28.05 15.01 4.98
CA THR A 319 -29.38 14.46 5.20
C THR A 319 -30.41 15.29 4.41
N LYS A 320 -31.68 14.88 4.43
CA LYS A 320 -32.77 15.69 3.85
C LYS A 320 -32.85 17.10 4.46
N ASP A 321 -32.37 17.26 5.68
CA ASP A 321 -32.37 18.54 6.42
C ASP A 321 -31.07 19.35 6.21
N GLY A 322 -30.17 18.90 5.34
CA GLY A 322 -28.93 19.57 4.99
C GLY A 322 -27.67 18.85 5.50
N PRO A 323 -26.49 19.48 5.35
CA PRO A 323 -25.22 18.86 5.75
C PRO A 323 -25.08 18.78 7.28
N VAL A 324 -24.78 17.59 7.78
CA VAL A 324 -24.46 17.38 9.20
C VAL A 324 -23.08 17.97 9.48
N LYS A 325 -23.00 18.89 10.43
CA LYS A 325 -21.73 19.40 10.95
C LYS A 325 -21.27 18.48 12.08
N TYR A 326 -20.20 17.74 11.84
CA TYR A 326 -19.50 17.06 12.95
C TYR A 326 -18.66 18.07 13.73
N PRO A 327 -18.69 18.06 15.08
CA PRO A 327 -17.72 18.82 15.85
C PRO A 327 -16.33 18.34 15.45
N GLN A 328 -15.45 19.27 15.09
CA GLN A 328 -14.03 18.96 14.99
C GLN A 328 -13.62 18.53 16.40
N ALA A 329 -13.13 17.28 16.53
CA ALA A 329 -12.48 16.89 17.75
C ALA A 329 -11.26 17.80 17.93
N GLU A 330 -11.29 18.73 18.85
CA GLU A 330 -10.10 19.42 19.29
C GLU A 330 -9.17 18.35 19.87
N LEU A 331 -7.98 18.21 19.28
CA LEU A 331 -6.93 17.44 19.91
C LEU A 331 -6.65 18.13 21.23
N PRO A 332 -6.89 17.47 22.39
CA PRO A 332 -6.65 18.12 23.65
C PRO A 332 -5.17 18.46 23.75
N ASP A 333 -4.84 19.74 23.99
CA ASP A 333 -3.47 20.24 24.15
C ASP A 333 -2.68 19.52 25.26
N ALA A 334 -3.36 18.70 26.07
CA ALA A 334 -2.83 18.00 27.23
C ALA A 334 -2.81 16.47 27.09
N VAL A 335 -2.75 15.92 25.87
CA VAL A 335 -2.64 14.46 25.70
C VAL A 335 -1.27 14.00 26.17
N LYS A 336 -1.21 13.36 27.32
CA LYS A 336 -0.02 12.61 27.73
C LYS A 336 0.07 11.35 26.87
N TRP A 337 1.07 11.31 26.01
CA TRP A 337 1.42 10.13 25.24
C TRP A 337 2.11 9.14 26.19
N SER A 338 1.69 7.88 26.20
CA SER A 338 2.27 6.86 27.05
C SER A 338 2.16 5.48 26.41
N LYS A 339 2.92 4.52 26.94
CA LYS A 339 2.87 3.12 26.52
C LYS A 339 1.47 2.50 26.70
N GLU A 340 0.69 2.97 27.67
CA GLU A 340 -0.67 2.51 27.92
C GLU A 340 -1.66 2.93 26.81
N LYS A 341 -1.29 3.95 26.03
CA LYS A 341 -2.05 4.42 24.86
C LYS A 341 -1.55 3.81 23.55
N TRP A 342 -0.50 3.01 23.62
CA TRP A 342 0.02 2.30 22.47
C TRP A 342 -0.88 1.13 22.10
N ASP A 343 -1.31 1.10 20.85
CA ASP A 343 -2.03 -0.01 20.26
C ASP A 343 -1.05 -0.83 19.44
N PRO A 344 -0.74 -2.09 19.82
CA PRO A 344 0.15 -2.95 19.04
C PRO A 344 -0.40 -3.24 17.63
N ASP A 345 -1.73 -3.18 17.49
CA ASP A 345 -2.42 -3.39 16.21
C ASP A 345 -2.70 -2.06 15.48
N TYR A 346 -2.09 -0.96 15.90
CA TYR A 346 -2.31 0.38 15.35
C TYR A 346 -2.20 0.41 13.81
N ARG A 347 -1.28 -0.34 13.21
CA ARG A 347 -1.16 -0.45 11.76
C ARG A 347 -2.40 -1.03 11.10
N ASP A 348 -2.99 -2.04 11.71
CA ASP A 348 -4.17 -2.70 11.18
C ASP A 348 -5.42 -1.93 11.54
N ASN A 349 -5.50 -1.44 12.77
CA ASN A 349 -6.56 -0.56 13.23
C ASN A 349 -6.52 0.79 12.52
N ALA A 350 -5.34 1.35 12.22
CA ALA A 350 -5.23 2.57 11.43
C ALA A 350 -5.67 2.38 9.98
N LYS A 351 -5.45 1.20 9.39
CA LYS A 351 -6.04 0.85 8.09
C LYS A 351 -7.56 0.69 8.17
N ILE A 352 -8.06 0.09 9.24
CA ILE A 352 -9.49 -0.04 9.51
C ILE A 352 -10.08 1.32 9.86
N ASN A 353 -9.41 2.09 10.71
CA ASN A 353 -9.80 3.44 11.14
C ASN A 353 -9.46 4.54 10.11
N CYS A 354 -8.81 4.21 8.99
CA CYS A 354 -8.79 5.09 7.82
C CYS A 354 -10.22 5.50 7.43
N TYR A 355 -11.19 4.69 7.75
CA TYR A 355 -12.60 4.93 7.51
C TYR A 355 -13.16 5.99 8.46
N ASP A 356 -12.73 5.98 9.71
CA ASP A 356 -13.06 7.01 10.70
C ASP A 356 -12.29 8.33 10.44
N THR A 357 -11.28 8.32 9.59
CA THR A 357 -10.51 9.51 9.19
C THR A 357 -11.11 10.26 8.01
N GLY A 358 -12.34 9.96 7.61
CA GLY A 358 -13.06 10.70 6.58
C GLY A 358 -12.92 10.13 5.18
N THR A 359 -12.61 8.85 5.01
CA THR A 359 -12.77 8.19 3.72
C THR A 359 -14.24 7.92 3.45
N ALA A 360 -14.66 8.06 2.19
CA ALA A 360 -16.05 7.84 1.83
C ALA A 360 -16.48 6.38 2.06
N PRO A 361 -17.70 6.12 2.56
CA PRO A 361 -18.23 4.77 2.73
C PRO A 361 -18.16 3.91 1.47
N CYS A 362 -18.32 4.52 0.29
CA CYS A 362 -18.19 3.81 -0.99
C CYS A 362 -16.77 3.27 -1.25
N LYS A 363 -15.71 3.97 -0.81
CA LYS A 363 -14.34 3.45 -0.87
C LYS A 363 -14.19 2.27 0.08
N THR A 364 -14.72 2.39 1.29
CA THR A 364 -14.70 1.37 2.34
C THR A 364 -15.38 0.08 1.92
N ALA A 365 -16.57 0.19 1.35
CA ALA A 365 -17.36 -0.95 0.92
C ALA A 365 -16.79 -1.66 -0.32
N CYS A 366 -15.90 -0.98 -1.06
CA CYS A 366 -15.23 -1.58 -2.21
C CYS A 366 -14.12 -2.54 -1.76
N PRO A 367 -14.14 -3.83 -2.13
CA PRO A 367 -13.08 -4.77 -1.74
C PRO A 367 -11.68 -4.37 -2.25
N ALA A 368 -11.59 -3.63 -3.35
CA ALA A 368 -10.36 -3.09 -3.92
C ALA A 368 -10.03 -1.68 -3.39
N HIS A 369 -10.84 -1.13 -2.49
CA HIS A 369 -10.67 0.21 -1.91
C HIS A 369 -10.47 1.32 -2.94
N LEU A 370 -11.19 1.25 -4.07
CA LEU A 370 -11.11 2.23 -5.14
C LEU A 370 -11.38 3.65 -4.63
N PRO A 371 -10.61 4.66 -5.08
CA PRO A 371 -10.83 6.05 -4.74
C PRO A 371 -12.03 6.63 -5.50
N VAL A 372 -13.24 6.16 -5.16
CA VAL A 372 -14.50 6.40 -5.87
C VAL A 372 -14.76 7.89 -6.09
N GLN A 373 -14.63 8.70 -5.05
CA GLN A 373 -14.83 10.14 -5.14
C GLN A 373 -13.86 10.79 -6.14
N GLY A 374 -12.60 10.31 -6.16
CA GLY A 374 -11.56 10.83 -7.03
C GLY A 374 -11.88 10.63 -8.51
N TYR A 375 -12.16 9.40 -8.92
CA TYR A 375 -12.39 9.14 -10.34
C TYR A 375 -13.74 9.72 -10.82
N ILE A 376 -14.76 9.80 -9.97
CA ILE A 376 -16.03 10.48 -10.31
C ILE A 376 -15.79 11.97 -10.50
N LYS A 377 -15.03 12.62 -9.61
CA LYS A 377 -14.70 14.04 -9.74
C LYS A 377 -13.88 14.30 -11.01
N MET A 378 -12.91 13.47 -11.34
CA MET A 378 -12.16 13.58 -12.59
C MET A 378 -13.05 13.39 -13.81
N ALA A 379 -13.95 12.40 -13.78
CA ALA A 379 -14.92 12.17 -14.85
C ALA A 379 -15.86 13.37 -15.06
N SER A 380 -16.33 13.98 -13.98
CA SER A 380 -17.18 15.20 -14.06
C SER A 380 -16.46 16.41 -14.67
N GLN A 381 -15.13 16.38 -14.70
CA GLN A 381 -14.27 17.38 -15.34
C GLN A 381 -13.87 17.00 -16.78
N GLY A 382 -14.36 15.88 -17.31
CA GLY A 382 -13.96 15.36 -18.63
C GLY A 382 -12.58 14.69 -18.65
N ARG A 383 -11.92 14.51 -17.50
CA ARG A 383 -10.57 13.94 -17.35
C ARG A 383 -10.64 12.41 -17.26
N TYR A 384 -11.17 11.75 -18.30
CA TYR A 384 -11.46 10.32 -18.27
C TYR A 384 -10.20 9.44 -18.16
N MET A 385 -9.10 9.81 -18.86
CA MET A 385 -7.87 9.04 -18.79
C MET A 385 -7.17 9.18 -17.41
N ASP A 386 -7.25 10.35 -16.77
CA ASP A 386 -6.76 10.52 -15.40
C ASP A 386 -7.59 9.70 -14.41
N ALA A 387 -8.92 9.67 -14.60
CA ALA A 387 -9.82 8.85 -13.81
C ALA A 387 -9.52 7.35 -13.98
N LEU A 388 -9.27 6.91 -15.22
CA LEU A 388 -8.89 5.53 -15.52
C LEU A 388 -7.54 5.14 -14.86
N LYS A 389 -6.54 6.01 -14.97
CA LYS A 389 -5.24 5.83 -14.30
C LYS A 389 -5.42 5.66 -12.79
N LEU A 390 -6.28 6.48 -12.17
CA LEU A 390 -6.57 6.39 -10.75
C LEU A 390 -7.26 5.06 -10.38
N ILE A 391 -8.19 4.58 -11.21
CA ILE A 391 -8.86 3.29 -11.02
C ILE A 391 -7.84 2.14 -11.15
N LYS A 392 -7.00 2.17 -12.19
CA LYS A 392 -6.03 1.10 -12.50
C LYS A 392 -4.91 0.95 -11.48
N ASN A 393 -4.73 1.90 -10.58
CA ASN A 393 -3.82 1.72 -9.45
C ASN A 393 -4.29 0.59 -8.50
N GLU A 394 -5.61 0.40 -8.34
CA GLU A 394 -6.21 -0.56 -7.40
C GLU A 394 -7.05 -1.64 -8.10
N ASN A 395 -7.39 -1.46 -9.38
CA ASN A 395 -8.17 -2.41 -10.16
C ASN A 395 -7.65 -2.50 -11.59
N PRO A 396 -6.95 -3.59 -11.94
CA PRO A 396 -6.34 -3.75 -13.26
C PRO A 396 -7.37 -3.99 -14.38
N PHE A 397 -8.61 -4.42 -14.05
CA PHE A 397 -9.64 -4.80 -15.01
C PHE A 397 -10.95 -4.01 -14.79
N PRO A 398 -10.94 -2.68 -14.96
CA PRO A 398 -12.11 -1.85 -14.67
C PRO A 398 -13.29 -2.12 -15.59
N ALA A 399 -13.08 -2.50 -16.84
CA ALA A 399 -14.15 -2.81 -17.78
C ALA A 399 -14.85 -4.13 -17.43
N VAL A 400 -14.09 -5.18 -17.13
CA VAL A 400 -14.64 -6.45 -16.61
C VAL A 400 -15.41 -6.20 -15.33
N CYS A 401 -14.81 -5.51 -14.35
CA CYS A 401 -15.50 -5.21 -13.09
C CYS A 401 -16.75 -4.36 -13.29
N GLY A 402 -16.78 -3.43 -14.26
CA GLY A 402 -17.95 -2.64 -14.59
C GLY A 402 -19.12 -3.43 -15.20
N ALA A 403 -18.86 -4.64 -15.71
CA ALA A 403 -19.87 -5.53 -16.25
C ALA A 403 -20.48 -6.49 -15.19
N ILE A 404 -19.70 -6.87 -14.16
CA ILE A 404 -20.07 -7.98 -13.26
C ILE A 404 -20.00 -7.65 -11.76
N CYS A 405 -19.71 -6.40 -11.38
CA CYS A 405 -19.61 -5.98 -9.99
C CYS A 405 -20.96 -6.10 -9.25
N ASN A 406 -20.89 -6.48 -7.98
CA ASN A 406 -22.06 -6.53 -7.10
C ASN A 406 -22.40 -5.19 -6.42
N ARG A 407 -21.74 -4.09 -6.79
CA ARG A 407 -22.06 -2.69 -6.47
C ARG A 407 -22.14 -2.33 -4.98
N ARG A 408 -21.44 -3.02 -4.10
CA ARG A 408 -21.44 -2.74 -2.65
C ARG A 408 -21.17 -1.26 -2.30
N CYS A 409 -20.43 -0.55 -3.16
CA CYS A 409 -20.16 0.88 -2.99
C CYS A 409 -21.42 1.74 -3.18
N GLU A 410 -22.38 1.30 -4.00
CA GLU A 410 -23.66 1.96 -4.21
C GLU A 410 -24.58 1.71 -3.01
N ASP A 411 -24.61 0.47 -2.47
CA ASP A 411 -25.34 0.15 -1.25
C ASP A 411 -24.89 1.01 -0.06
N ALA A 412 -23.59 1.29 0.03
CA ALA A 412 -22.99 2.12 1.08
C ALA A 412 -23.00 3.63 0.75
N CYS A 413 -23.56 4.05 -0.36
CA CYS A 413 -23.55 5.45 -0.78
C CYS A 413 -24.46 6.31 0.12
N THR A 414 -23.86 7.31 0.80
CA THR A 414 -24.61 8.21 1.68
C THR A 414 -25.64 9.07 0.95
N ARG A 415 -25.51 9.24 -0.36
CA ARG A 415 -26.55 9.93 -1.15
C ARG A 415 -27.87 9.16 -1.16
N GLY A 416 -27.83 7.83 -1.08
CA GLY A 416 -29.02 6.99 -0.96
C GLY A 416 -29.90 7.29 0.25
N THR A 417 -29.39 8.03 1.25
CA THR A 417 -30.21 8.52 2.37
C THR A 417 -31.02 9.78 2.02
N ILE A 418 -30.74 10.40 0.87
CA ILE A 418 -31.40 11.66 0.42
C ILE A 418 -32.37 11.36 -0.72
N ASP A 419 -31.85 10.72 -1.76
CA ASP A 419 -32.60 10.34 -2.98
C ASP A 419 -32.16 8.94 -3.44
N GLU A 420 -31.24 8.85 -4.39
CA GLU A 420 -30.72 7.60 -4.93
C GLU A 420 -29.19 7.53 -4.80
N PRO A 421 -28.60 6.33 -4.62
CA PRO A 421 -27.16 6.15 -4.70
C PRO A 421 -26.61 6.66 -6.04
N ILE A 422 -25.39 7.19 -6.01
CA ILE A 422 -24.67 7.49 -7.26
C ILE A 422 -24.42 6.19 -8.01
N ALA A 423 -24.69 6.15 -9.31
CA ALA A 423 -24.42 5.02 -10.20
C ALA A 423 -22.88 4.84 -10.41
N ILE A 424 -22.18 4.44 -9.34
CA ILE A 424 -20.72 4.40 -9.24
C ILE A 424 -20.13 3.42 -10.24
N ASP A 425 -20.77 2.26 -10.36
CA ASP A 425 -20.31 1.19 -11.24
C ASP A 425 -20.48 1.53 -12.71
N GLU A 426 -21.62 2.14 -13.07
CA GLU A 426 -21.86 2.60 -14.45
C GLU A 426 -20.89 3.72 -14.87
N ILE A 427 -20.55 4.64 -13.96
CA ILE A 427 -19.53 5.66 -14.21
C ILE A 427 -18.17 5.01 -14.44
N LYS A 428 -17.79 4.02 -13.62
CA LYS A 428 -16.55 3.25 -13.78
C LYS A 428 -16.53 2.51 -15.13
N LYS A 429 -17.64 1.86 -15.49
CA LYS A 429 -17.81 1.18 -16.78
C LYS A 429 -17.66 2.14 -17.95
N PHE A 430 -18.29 3.31 -17.87
CA PHE A 430 -18.16 4.37 -18.87
C PHE A 430 -16.72 4.86 -19.05
N ILE A 431 -16.00 5.09 -17.94
CA ILE A 431 -14.57 5.49 -17.97
C ILE A 431 -13.74 4.41 -18.65
N ALA A 432 -13.94 3.14 -18.28
CA ALA A 432 -13.21 2.02 -18.88
C ALA A 432 -13.53 1.84 -20.38
N ALA A 433 -14.77 2.06 -20.78
CA ALA A 433 -15.18 2.01 -22.18
C ALA A 433 -14.48 3.07 -23.06
N LYS A 434 -14.11 4.22 -22.49
CA LYS A 434 -13.35 5.25 -23.21
C LYS A 434 -12.00 4.71 -23.71
N GLU A 435 -11.27 4.00 -22.84
CA GLU A 435 -9.98 3.37 -23.22
C GLU A 435 -10.14 2.35 -24.36
N ILE A 436 -11.20 1.54 -24.30
CA ILE A 436 -11.44 0.47 -25.30
C ILE A 436 -11.79 1.06 -26.66
N ASN A 437 -12.65 2.08 -26.68
CA ASN A 437 -13.21 2.66 -27.90
C ASN A 437 -12.23 3.62 -28.59
N GLU A 438 -11.48 4.41 -27.83
CA GLU A 438 -10.63 5.49 -28.36
C GLU A 438 -9.22 5.00 -28.76
N LYS A 439 -8.89 3.73 -28.51
CA LYS A 439 -7.56 3.13 -28.76
C LYS A 439 -6.39 3.80 -28.04
N ASP A 440 -6.67 4.79 -27.21
CA ASP A 440 -5.68 5.47 -26.38
C ASP A 440 -5.65 4.79 -25.00
N ARG A 441 -4.82 3.75 -24.89
CA ARG A 441 -4.77 2.91 -23.70
C ARG A 441 -3.77 3.40 -22.69
N TYR A 442 -4.19 3.44 -21.43
CA TYR A 442 -3.26 3.66 -20.32
C TYR A 442 -2.45 2.40 -20.03
N ILE A 443 -1.17 2.44 -20.33
CA ILE A 443 -0.20 1.40 -19.99
C ILE A 443 0.63 1.91 -18.80
N PRO A 444 0.57 1.25 -17.62
CA PRO A 444 1.38 1.65 -16.47
C PRO A 444 2.87 1.41 -16.71
N LYS A 445 3.70 2.13 -15.96
CA LYS A 445 5.15 1.88 -15.96
C LYS A 445 5.45 0.47 -15.47
N THR A 446 6.37 -0.22 -16.13
CA THR A 446 6.78 -1.59 -15.80
C THR A 446 8.23 -1.64 -15.30
N VAL A 447 8.57 -0.68 -14.47
CA VAL A 447 9.89 -0.54 -13.84
C VAL A 447 9.72 -0.36 -12.34
N ASN A 448 10.72 -0.77 -11.59
CA ASN A 448 10.77 -0.53 -10.16
C ASN A 448 10.96 0.97 -9.85
N HIS A 449 11.02 1.34 -8.57
CA HIS A 449 11.20 2.73 -8.17
C HIS A 449 12.59 3.31 -8.53
N GLU A 450 13.54 2.46 -8.97
CA GLU A 450 14.82 2.91 -9.54
C GLU A 450 14.76 3.15 -11.06
N GLY A 451 13.59 2.95 -11.67
CA GLY A 451 13.45 3.04 -13.12
C GLY A 451 14.01 1.82 -13.88
N LYS A 452 14.33 0.72 -13.16
CA LYS A 452 14.90 -0.50 -13.73
C LYS A 452 13.92 -1.66 -13.70
N GLN A 453 14.18 -2.69 -14.48
CA GLN A 453 13.48 -3.97 -14.36
C GLN A 453 14.34 -4.93 -13.52
N PHE A 454 13.66 -5.83 -12.80
CA PHE A 454 14.32 -6.95 -12.14
C PHE A 454 14.73 -8.02 -13.13
N GLU A 455 15.73 -8.82 -12.76
CA GLU A 455 16.15 -9.99 -13.54
C GLU A 455 15.40 -11.26 -13.12
N GLU A 456 14.84 -11.27 -11.90
CA GLU A 456 14.13 -12.39 -11.31
C GLU A 456 12.81 -12.65 -12.03
N LYS A 457 12.75 -13.76 -12.75
CA LYS A 457 11.55 -14.21 -13.46
C LYS A 457 10.53 -14.81 -12.51
N ILE A 458 9.28 -14.43 -12.68
CA ILE A 458 8.15 -14.96 -11.91
C ILE A 458 7.24 -15.78 -12.82
N ALA A 459 6.93 -17.00 -12.39
CA ALA A 459 5.97 -17.87 -13.05
C ALA A 459 4.60 -17.75 -12.37
N ILE A 460 3.55 -17.54 -13.15
CA ILE A 460 2.16 -17.56 -12.69
C ILE A 460 1.48 -18.77 -13.33
N VAL A 461 0.85 -19.61 -12.53
CA VAL A 461 0.14 -20.79 -12.98
C VAL A 461 -1.36 -20.51 -12.99
N GLY A 462 -1.92 -20.34 -14.18
CA GLY A 462 -3.33 -20.04 -14.44
C GLY A 462 -3.55 -18.57 -14.86
N ALA A 463 -4.18 -18.39 -16.02
CA ALA A 463 -4.54 -17.09 -16.60
C ALA A 463 -6.00 -16.68 -16.29
N GLY A 464 -6.52 -17.07 -15.13
CA GLY A 464 -7.76 -16.54 -14.59
C GLY A 464 -7.59 -15.13 -14.00
N PRO A 465 -8.69 -14.50 -13.47
CA PRO A 465 -8.62 -13.14 -12.93
C PRO A 465 -7.56 -12.95 -11.86
N ALA A 466 -7.33 -13.93 -10.98
CA ALA A 466 -6.32 -13.87 -9.94
C ALA A 466 -4.90 -13.83 -10.52
N GLY A 467 -4.58 -14.74 -11.47
CA GLY A 467 -3.26 -14.78 -12.10
C GLY A 467 -2.98 -13.56 -12.95
N MET A 468 -3.96 -13.09 -13.71
CA MET A 468 -3.83 -11.87 -14.50
C MET A 468 -3.66 -10.61 -13.64
N SER A 469 -4.38 -10.51 -12.50
CA SER A 469 -4.18 -9.40 -11.54
C SER A 469 -2.78 -9.43 -10.93
N ALA A 470 -2.29 -10.60 -10.52
CA ALA A 470 -0.93 -10.76 -10.03
C ALA A 470 0.10 -10.35 -11.10
N ALA A 471 -0.11 -10.77 -12.35
CA ALA A 471 0.76 -10.41 -13.47
C ALA A 471 0.84 -8.87 -13.66
N TYR A 472 -0.31 -8.19 -13.59
CA TYR A 472 -0.38 -6.74 -13.70
C TYR A 472 0.47 -6.05 -12.63
N TYR A 473 0.24 -6.34 -11.35
CA TYR A 473 0.95 -5.67 -10.26
C TYR A 473 2.44 -6.03 -10.19
N LEU A 474 2.80 -7.27 -10.51
CA LEU A 474 4.20 -7.67 -10.58
C LEU A 474 4.93 -6.95 -11.72
N ARG A 475 4.27 -6.77 -12.87
CA ARG A 475 4.83 -5.94 -13.96
C ARG A 475 4.96 -4.48 -13.58
N CYS A 476 3.98 -3.91 -12.90
CA CYS A 476 4.09 -2.54 -12.36
C CYS A 476 5.27 -2.37 -11.40
N LYS A 477 5.66 -3.45 -10.72
CA LYS A 477 6.85 -3.46 -9.84
C LYS A 477 8.16 -3.72 -10.58
N GLY A 478 8.12 -4.04 -11.87
CA GLY A 478 9.30 -4.25 -12.71
C GLY A 478 9.75 -5.70 -12.88
N TYR A 479 9.01 -6.69 -12.36
CA TYR A 479 9.36 -8.10 -12.53
C TYR A 479 9.01 -8.63 -13.92
N PRO A 480 9.89 -9.42 -14.58
CA PRO A 480 9.51 -10.21 -15.74
C PRO A 480 8.53 -11.33 -15.33
N VAL A 481 7.38 -11.38 -15.99
CA VAL A 481 6.30 -12.32 -15.64
C VAL A 481 5.92 -13.19 -16.83
N THR A 482 5.84 -14.50 -16.62
CA THR A 482 5.29 -15.47 -17.55
C THR A 482 4.08 -16.16 -16.91
N VAL A 483 2.95 -16.14 -17.62
CA VAL A 483 1.71 -16.82 -17.21
C VAL A 483 1.56 -18.11 -18.00
N PHE A 484 1.48 -19.24 -17.32
CA PHE A 484 1.23 -20.56 -17.88
C PHE A 484 -0.26 -20.88 -17.77
N GLU A 485 -0.89 -21.20 -18.86
CA GLU A 485 -2.32 -21.53 -18.91
C GLU A 485 -2.53 -22.81 -19.71
N ARG A 486 -3.29 -23.73 -19.15
CA ARG A 486 -3.60 -25.01 -19.82
C ARG A 486 -4.57 -24.88 -20.98
N GLU A 487 -5.43 -23.86 -20.97
CA GLU A 487 -6.34 -23.56 -22.07
C GLU A 487 -5.60 -22.80 -23.18
N ASP A 488 -6.26 -22.66 -24.32
CA ASP A 488 -5.75 -21.93 -25.48
C ASP A 488 -5.89 -20.41 -25.37
N LYS A 489 -6.63 -19.92 -24.35
CA LYS A 489 -6.92 -18.50 -24.10
C LYS A 489 -6.87 -18.14 -22.63
N ALA A 490 -6.46 -16.92 -22.34
CA ALA A 490 -6.54 -16.33 -21.01
C ALA A 490 -7.96 -15.86 -20.71
N GLY A 491 -8.32 -15.80 -19.43
CA GLY A 491 -9.60 -15.32 -18.92
C GLY A 491 -10.22 -16.23 -17.87
N GLY A 492 -9.89 -17.51 -17.87
CA GLY A 492 -10.39 -18.46 -16.87
C GLY A 492 -11.92 -18.45 -16.80
N MET A 493 -12.49 -18.26 -15.59
CA MET A 493 -13.94 -18.23 -15.41
C MET A 493 -14.63 -17.01 -16.04
N LEU A 494 -13.94 -15.91 -16.29
CA LEU A 494 -14.50 -14.78 -17.04
C LEU A 494 -14.86 -15.17 -18.47
N LEU A 495 -14.01 -15.99 -19.09
CA LEU A 495 -14.21 -16.47 -20.45
C LEU A 495 -15.14 -17.69 -20.51
N ASN A 496 -14.96 -18.66 -19.60
CA ASN A 496 -15.58 -19.98 -19.66
C ASN A 496 -16.87 -20.09 -18.85
N GLY A 497 -17.07 -19.25 -17.82
CA GLY A 497 -18.20 -19.37 -16.90
C GLY A 497 -19.22 -18.24 -17.01
N ILE A 498 -18.85 -17.05 -17.47
CA ILE A 498 -19.74 -15.90 -17.56
C ILE A 498 -20.30 -15.83 -19.00
N PRO A 499 -21.65 -15.81 -19.17
CA PRO A 499 -22.26 -15.68 -20.49
C PRO A 499 -21.92 -14.37 -21.20
N SER A 500 -21.82 -14.39 -22.53
CA SER A 500 -21.43 -13.24 -23.37
C SER A 500 -22.39 -12.06 -23.23
N PHE A 501 -23.69 -12.29 -22.98
CA PHE A 501 -24.67 -11.21 -22.75
C PHE A 501 -24.42 -10.43 -21.47
N ARG A 502 -23.70 -10.99 -20.49
CA ARG A 502 -23.34 -10.31 -19.25
C ARG A 502 -21.93 -9.71 -19.29
N LEU A 503 -20.97 -10.40 -19.92
CA LEU A 503 -19.61 -9.95 -20.10
C LEU A 503 -19.13 -10.30 -21.50
N GLU A 504 -19.09 -9.30 -22.35
CA GLU A 504 -18.62 -9.45 -23.73
C GLU A 504 -17.18 -9.95 -23.78
N LYS A 505 -16.91 -10.93 -24.64
CA LYS A 505 -15.57 -11.55 -24.71
C LYS A 505 -14.52 -10.59 -25.25
N ASP A 506 -14.90 -9.63 -26.07
CA ASP A 506 -14.03 -8.58 -26.60
C ASP A 506 -13.53 -7.64 -25.51
N VAL A 507 -14.34 -7.38 -24.47
CA VAL A 507 -13.94 -6.61 -23.28
C VAL A 507 -12.81 -7.31 -22.53
N ILE A 508 -12.93 -8.62 -22.34
CA ILE A 508 -11.89 -9.44 -21.69
C ILE A 508 -10.61 -9.42 -22.53
N ALA A 509 -10.73 -9.63 -23.85
CA ALA A 509 -9.59 -9.63 -24.76
C ALA A 509 -8.87 -8.28 -24.76
N ALA A 510 -9.61 -7.17 -24.71
CA ALA A 510 -9.05 -5.82 -24.69
C ALA A 510 -8.24 -5.55 -23.43
N GLU A 511 -8.70 -6.00 -22.26
CA GLU A 511 -7.95 -5.84 -21.00
C GLU A 511 -6.74 -6.78 -20.92
N ILE A 512 -6.81 -7.98 -21.50
CA ILE A 512 -5.66 -8.90 -21.63
C ILE A 512 -4.58 -8.29 -22.54
N GLU A 513 -4.96 -7.56 -23.57
CA GLU A 513 -4.01 -6.89 -24.45
C GLU A 513 -3.17 -5.82 -23.74
N VAL A 514 -3.72 -5.17 -22.71
CA VAL A 514 -2.96 -4.28 -21.83
C VAL A 514 -1.82 -5.05 -21.15
N LEU A 515 -2.09 -6.25 -20.60
CA LEU A 515 -1.06 -7.08 -19.97
C LEU A 515 0.04 -7.49 -20.94
N LYS A 516 -0.32 -7.86 -22.17
CA LYS A 516 0.68 -8.18 -23.21
C LYS A 516 1.53 -6.97 -23.56
N THR A 517 0.91 -5.79 -23.69
CA THR A 517 1.63 -4.54 -23.95
C THR A 517 2.56 -4.16 -22.80
N MET A 518 2.20 -4.50 -21.54
CA MET A 518 3.09 -4.39 -20.39
C MET A 518 4.26 -5.38 -20.40
N GLY A 519 4.30 -6.31 -21.35
CA GLY A 519 5.34 -7.33 -21.48
C GLY A 519 5.11 -8.56 -20.61
N VAL A 520 3.85 -8.90 -20.30
CA VAL A 520 3.50 -10.21 -19.74
C VAL A 520 3.58 -11.25 -20.84
N GLU A 521 4.38 -12.29 -20.65
CA GLU A 521 4.45 -13.45 -21.53
C GLU A 521 3.33 -14.43 -21.17
N PHE A 522 2.56 -14.89 -22.15
CA PHE A 522 1.56 -15.95 -21.99
C PHE A 522 2.00 -17.21 -22.72
N ARG A 523 2.03 -18.34 -22.02
CA ARG A 523 2.27 -19.68 -22.58
C ARG A 523 1.01 -20.50 -22.42
N PHE A 524 0.29 -20.69 -23.50
CA PHE A 524 -0.97 -21.43 -23.58
C PHE A 524 -0.75 -22.91 -23.86
N GLY A 525 -1.74 -23.73 -23.52
CA GLY A 525 -1.71 -25.16 -23.74
C GLY A 525 -0.70 -25.91 -22.86
N ILE A 526 -0.31 -25.32 -21.72
CA ILE A 526 0.68 -25.90 -20.80
C ILE A 526 0.00 -26.14 -19.44
N ASP A 527 -0.14 -27.39 -19.07
CA ASP A 527 -0.61 -27.79 -17.74
C ASP A 527 0.58 -28.02 -16.81
N VAL A 528 0.79 -27.06 -15.90
CA VAL A 528 1.87 -27.14 -14.91
C VAL A 528 1.52 -28.22 -13.87
N GLY A 529 2.39 -29.20 -13.78
CA GLY A 529 2.21 -30.42 -13.00
C GLY A 529 2.12 -31.67 -13.88
N SER A 530 1.59 -31.53 -15.10
CA SER A 530 1.49 -32.62 -16.09
C SER A 530 2.53 -32.46 -17.20
N ASP A 531 2.53 -31.32 -17.90
CA ASP A 531 3.42 -31.06 -19.05
C ASP A 531 4.77 -30.53 -18.61
N VAL A 532 4.79 -29.69 -17.58
CA VAL A 532 5.99 -29.12 -16.99
C VAL A 532 5.87 -29.09 -15.47
N THR A 533 6.92 -29.48 -14.77
CA THR A 533 6.96 -29.45 -13.31
C THR A 533 7.49 -28.09 -12.79
N ILE A 534 7.16 -27.75 -11.54
CA ILE A 534 7.73 -26.59 -10.84
C ILE A 534 9.27 -26.65 -10.82
N GLN A 535 9.85 -27.86 -10.69
CA GLN A 535 11.30 -27.99 -10.68
C GLN A 535 11.92 -27.67 -12.06
N GLN A 536 11.32 -28.10 -13.14
CA GLN A 536 11.78 -27.72 -14.49
C GLN A 536 11.69 -26.22 -14.72
N LEU A 537 10.63 -25.57 -14.24
CA LEU A 537 10.53 -24.11 -14.31
C LEU A 537 11.60 -23.38 -13.47
N ARG A 538 11.98 -23.94 -12.31
CA ARG A 538 13.12 -23.44 -11.54
C ARG A 538 14.42 -23.55 -12.31
N ASP A 539 14.61 -24.68 -13.01
CA ASP A 539 15.79 -24.93 -13.84
C ASP A 539 15.82 -23.97 -15.07
N GLU A 540 14.65 -23.51 -15.56
CA GLU A 540 14.51 -22.45 -16.57
C GLU A 540 14.79 -21.03 -16.00
N GLY A 541 15.03 -20.90 -14.70
CA GLY A 541 15.44 -19.66 -14.04
C GLY A 541 14.31 -18.87 -13.37
N TYR A 542 13.09 -19.44 -13.24
CA TYR A 542 12.04 -18.82 -12.46
C TYR A 542 12.35 -18.89 -10.97
N LYS A 543 12.25 -17.74 -10.29
CA LYS A 543 12.60 -17.58 -8.87
C LYS A 543 11.42 -17.65 -7.92
N ALA A 544 10.24 -17.27 -8.41
CA ALA A 544 9.00 -17.30 -7.62
C ALA A 544 7.83 -17.86 -8.44
N PHE A 545 6.84 -18.42 -7.74
CA PHE A 545 5.68 -19.08 -8.33
C PHE A 545 4.40 -18.58 -7.67
N TYR A 546 3.45 -18.12 -8.47
CA TYR A 546 2.11 -17.77 -8.00
C TYR A 546 1.09 -18.73 -8.56
N ILE A 547 0.44 -19.49 -7.69
CA ILE A 547 -0.51 -20.54 -8.06
C ILE A 547 -1.93 -19.96 -8.08
N ALA A 548 -2.52 -19.85 -9.27
CA ALA A 548 -3.82 -19.23 -9.52
C ALA A 548 -4.74 -20.12 -10.38
N ILE A 549 -4.73 -21.42 -10.11
CA ILE A 549 -5.43 -22.46 -10.92
C ILE A 549 -6.95 -22.41 -10.82
N GLY A 550 -7.50 -21.64 -9.85
CA GLY A 550 -8.93 -21.53 -9.62
C GLY A 550 -9.59 -22.82 -9.13
N ALA A 551 -10.93 -22.89 -9.23
CA ALA A 551 -11.75 -24.04 -8.84
C ALA A 551 -12.82 -24.29 -9.90
N ARG A 552 -12.49 -25.07 -10.94
CA ARG A 552 -13.40 -25.40 -12.06
C ARG A 552 -14.28 -26.63 -11.80
N GLY A 553 -13.98 -27.39 -10.75
CA GLY A 553 -14.78 -28.58 -10.41
C GLY A 553 -16.17 -28.19 -9.94
N GLY A 554 -17.21 -28.72 -10.59
CA GLY A 554 -18.56 -28.64 -10.07
C GLY A 554 -18.65 -29.44 -8.77
N ARG A 555 -19.42 -28.95 -7.79
CA ARG A 555 -19.70 -29.68 -6.57
C ARG A 555 -20.84 -30.66 -6.87
N MET A 556 -20.63 -31.92 -6.60
CA MET A 556 -21.69 -32.93 -6.69
C MET A 556 -22.74 -32.69 -5.61
N ALA A 557 -24.02 -32.87 -5.96
CA ALA A 557 -25.13 -32.66 -5.02
C ALA A 557 -25.32 -33.92 -4.12
N GLY A 558 -24.74 -35.05 -4.50
CA GLY A 558 -24.83 -36.30 -3.76
C GLY A 558 -26.19 -36.98 -3.88
N VAL A 559 -26.92 -36.74 -4.96
CA VAL A 559 -28.25 -37.32 -5.21
C VAL A 559 -28.17 -38.52 -6.17
N PRO A 560 -29.03 -39.54 -6.04
CA PRO A 560 -29.09 -40.67 -6.97
C PRO A 560 -29.34 -40.20 -8.40
N GLY A 561 -28.56 -40.74 -9.35
CA GLY A 561 -28.66 -40.39 -10.77
C GLY A 561 -27.80 -39.21 -11.22
N GLU A 562 -27.02 -38.60 -10.33
CA GLU A 562 -26.12 -37.51 -10.66
C GLU A 562 -25.00 -37.91 -11.64
N ASP A 563 -24.67 -39.19 -11.67
CA ASP A 563 -23.72 -39.84 -12.58
C ASP A 563 -24.35 -40.25 -13.92
N ALA A 564 -25.66 -40.00 -14.13
CA ALA A 564 -26.34 -40.38 -15.36
C ALA A 564 -25.80 -39.59 -16.56
N LYS A 565 -25.82 -40.29 -17.73
CA LYS A 565 -25.38 -39.67 -18.98
C LYS A 565 -26.24 -38.46 -19.34
N GLY A 566 -25.57 -37.27 -19.46
CA GLY A 566 -26.24 -36.02 -19.78
C GLY A 566 -26.39 -35.10 -18.56
N VAL A 567 -26.19 -35.61 -17.35
CA VAL A 567 -26.07 -34.76 -16.15
C VAL A 567 -24.69 -34.11 -16.13
N MET A 568 -24.66 -32.82 -15.91
CA MET A 568 -23.41 -32.07 -15.82
C MET A 568 -23.57 -30.88 -14.87
N SER A 569 -22.46 -30.41 -14.29
CA SER A 569 -22.49 -29.22 -13.44
C SER A 569 -22.80 -27.98 -14.26
N GLY A 570 -23.39 -26.97 -13.62
CA GLY A 570 -23.64 -25.65 -14.28
C GLY A 570 -22.37 -25.01 -14.85
N ILE A 571 -21.23 -25.20 -14.19
CA ILE A 571 -19.93 -24.72 -14.67
C ILE A 571 -19.52 -25.45 -15.96
N GLU A 572 -19.70 -26.76 -16.01
CA GLU A 572 -19.38 -27.55 -17.19
C GLU A 572 -20.29 -27.18 -18.36
N PHE A 573 -21.59 -27.00 -18.08
CA PHE A 573 -22.58 -26.55 -19.06
C PHE A 573 -22.18 -25.18 -19.66
N LEU A 574 -21.90 -24.17 -18.80
CA LEU A 574 -21.50 -22.83 -19.23
C LEU A 574 -20.20 -22.84 -20.03
N ASN A 575 -19.24 -23.69 -19.63
CA ASN A 575 -17.98 -23.82 -20.38
C ASN A 575 -18.23 -24.39 -21.79
N LYS A 576 -19.13 -25.39 -21.93
CA LYS A 576 -19.51 -25.94 -23.23
C LYS A 576 -20.20 -24.90 -24.10
N VAL A 577 -21.17 -24.16 -23.52
CA VAL A 577 -21.88 -23.07 -24.25
C VAL A 577 -20.91 -21.99 -24.70
N ASN A 578 -20.04 -21.51 -23.82
CA ASN A 578 -19.10 -20.43 -24.18
C ASN A 578 -18.01 -20.84 -25.19
N LYS A 579 -17.72 -22.16 -25.32
CA LYS A 579 -16.77 -22.68 -26.32
C LYS A 579 -17.44 -22.97 -27.65
N ASP A 580 -18.73 -23.24 -27.68
CA ASP A 580 -19.45 -23.68 -28.86
C ASP A 580 -20.89 -23.14 -28.88
N GLU A 581 -21.01 -21.80 -28.88
CA GLU A 581 -22.30 -21.10 -28.86
C GLU A 581 -23.21 -21.44 -30.06
N GLU A 582 -22.63 -21.83 -31.22
CA GLU A 582 -23.39 -22.08 -32.45
C GLU A 582 -24.00 -23.50 -32.50
N HIS A 583 -23.50 -24.47 -31.73
CA HIS A 583 -23.87 -25.89 -31.90
C HIS A 583 -24.65 -26.52 -30.73
N MET A 584 -24.80 -25.81 -29.61
CA MET A 584 -25.61 -26.30 -28.49
C MET A 584 -27.11 -26.18 -28.78
N LYS A 585 -27.64 -27.14 -29.55
CA LYS A 585 -29.09 -27.22 -29.80
C LYS A 585 -29.77 -27.93 -28.62
N LEU A 586 -30.46 -27.16 -27.79
CA LEU A 586 -31.30 -27.68 -26.69
C LEU A 586 -32.75 -27.96 -27.13
N SER A 587 -33.09 -27.75 -28.39
CA SER A 587 -34.43 -28.01 -28.92
C SER A 587 -34.85 -29.44 -28.67
N GLY A 588 -35.99 -29.64 -28.03
CA GLY A 588 -36.53 -30.95 -27.64
C GLY A 588 -35.82 -31.62 -26.44
N LYS A 589 -35.05 -30.84 -25.65
CA LYS A 589 -34.42 -31.29 -24.40
C LYS A 589 -35.14 -30.68 -23.21
N THR A 590 -35.24 -31.48 -22.14
CA THR A 590 -35.64 -30.97 -20.83
C THR A 590 -34.40 -30.47 -20.10
N VAL A 591 -34.38 -29.19 -19.72
CA VAL A 591 -33.29 -28.60 -18.96
C VAL A 591 -33.76 -28.41 -17.52
N VAL A 592 -33.02 -28.97 -16.58
CA VAL A 592 -33.26 -28.79 -15.15
C VAL A 592 -32.20 -27.81 -14.60
N ILE A 593 -32.64 -26.71 -14.04
CA ILE A 593 -31.75 -25.69 -13.46
C ILE A 593 -31.97 -25.63 -11.95
N ALA A 594 -30.96 -25.98 -11.17
CA ALA A 594 -30.96 -25.73 -9.74
C ALA A 594 -30.44 -24.31 -9.47
N THR A 595 -31.26 -23.46 -8.88
CA THR A 595 -30.92 -22.06 -8.58
C THR A 595 -31.51 -21.63 -7.25
N HIS A 596 -30.83 -20.71 -6.57
CA HIS A 596 -31.35 -19.96 -5.42
C HIS A 596 -31.65 -18.49 -5.78
N GLN A 597 -31.56 -18.13 -7.07
CA GLN A 597 -31.95 -16.81 -7.57
C GLN A 597 -33.38 -16.85 -8.13
N TYR A 598 -34.31 -16.35 -7.35
CA TYR A 598 -35.74 -16.32 -7.71
C TYR A 598 -36.03 -15.52 -8.97
N ASP A 599 -35.25 -14.48 -9.26
CA ASP A 599 -35.46 -13.65 -10.46
C ASP A 599 -35.20 -14.41 -11.78
N LEU A 600 -34.35 -15.44 -11.77
CA LEU A 600 -34.13 -16.28 -12.94
C LEU A 600 -35.41 -17.03 -13.34
N ILE A 601 -36.23 -17.41 -12.37
CA ILE A 601 -37.46 -18.18 -12.62
C ILE A 601 -38.47 -17.36 -13.43
N LYS A 602 -38.49 -16.05 -13.26
CA LYS A 602 -39.35 -15.12 -14.01
C LYS A 602 -39.08 -15.12 -15.52
N HIS A 603 -37.84 -15.40 -15.89
CA HIS A 603 -37.41 -15.34 -17.30
C HIS A 603 -37.45 -16.70 -18.00
N PHE A 604 -37.66 -17.79 -17.26
CA PHE A 604 -37.69 -19.15 -17.79
C PHE A 604 -39.00 -19.82 -17.37
N PRO A 605 -40.07 -19.70 -18.17
CA PRO A 605 -41.34 -20.37 -17.86
C PRO A 605 -41.16 -21.91 -17.86
N GLY A 606 -41.47 -22.55 -16.75
CA GLY A 606 -41.32 -23.99 -16.59
C GLY A 606 -41.92 -24.46 -15.26
N LYS A 607 -41.83 -25.76 -15.00
CA LYS A 607 -42.24 -26.32 -13.72
C LYS A 607 -41.24 -25.98 -12.63
N VAL A 608 -41.72 -25.45 -11.51
CA VAL A 608 -40.95 -25.06 -10.36
C VAL A 608 -41.05 -26.16 -9.29
N PHE A 609 -39.91 -26.65 -8.82
CA PHE A 609 -39.85 -27.61 -7.71
C PHE A 609 -39.06 -26.96 -6.56
N ARG A 610 -39.62 -27.06 -5.36
CA ARG A 610 -38.92 -26.68 -4.12
C ARG A 610 -38.28 -27.91 -3.50
N CYS A 611 -37.03 -27.80 -3.15
CA CYS A 611 -36.29 -28.84 -2.43
C CYS A 611 -36.29 -28.53 -0.93
N GLU A 612 -37.03 -29.28 -0.16
CA GLU A 612 -37.06 -29.20 1.29
C GLU A 612 -36.70 -30.53 1.93
N ASN A 613 -35.78 -30.54 2.88
CA ASN A 613 -35.37 -31.77 3.61
C ASN A 613 -35.00 -32.96 2.71
N GLY A 614 -34.40 -32.69 1.55
CA GLY A 614 -33.99 -33.72 0.61
C GLY A 614 -35.11 -34.29 -0.28
N THR A 615 -36.30 -33.74 -0.23
CA THR A 615 -37.43 -34.10 -1.09
C THR A 615 -37.80 -32.96 -2.05
N LEU A 616 -38.09 -33.29 -3.31
CA LEU A 616 -38.56 -32.38 -4.33
C LEU A 616 -40.08 -32.37 -4.34
N GLN A 617 -40.67 -31.18 -4.17
CA GLN A 617 -42.10 -30.96 -4.28
C GLN A 617 -42.40 -29.91 -5.34
N GLU A 618 -43.39 -30.15 -6.21
CA GLU A 618 -43.81 -29.19 -7.21
C GLU A 618 -44.46 -27.96 -6.50
N ASP A 619 -43.94 -26.76 -6.75
CA ASP A 619 -44.39 -25.56 -6.07
C ASP A 619 -45.35 -24.73 -6.95
N PHE A 620 -46.63 -25.03 -6.83
CA PHE A 620 -47.67 -24.36 -7.55
C PHE A 620 -47.92 -22.91 -7.04
N SER A 621 -47.67 -22.63 -5.76
CA SER A 621 -47.92 -21.32 -5.15
C SER A 621 -46.99 -20.22 -5.71
N PHE A 622 -45.80 -20.62 -6.11
CA PHE A 622 -44.85 -19.69 -6.70
C PHE A 622 -45.26 -19.25 -8.13
N ILE A 623 -45.89 -20.15 -8.88
CA ILE A 623 -46.35 -19.90 -10.24
C ILE A 623 -47.57 -18.97 -10.21
N GLU A 624 -48.50 -19.12 -9.25
CA GLU A 624 -49.63 -18.26 -9.06
C GLU A 624 -49.22 -16.84 -8.63
N ASN A 625 -48.28 -16.70 -7.69
CA ASN A 625 -47.74 -15.40 -7.28
C ASN A 625 -46.98 -14.68 -8.42
N LEU A 626 -46.29 -15.40 -9.30
CA LEU A 626 -45.64 -14.83 -10.49
C LEU A 626 -46.68 -14.30 -11.51
N ALA A 627 -47.82 -14.99 -11.67
CA ALA A 627 -48.89 -14.53 -12.55
C ALA A 627 -49.54 -13.24 -12.01
N GLU A 628 -49.73 -13.12 -10.70
CA GLU A 628 -50.28 -11.92 -10.05
C GLU A 628 -49.28 -10.76 -10.12
N MET A 629 -48.01 -10.97 -9.89
CA MET A 629 -46.96 -9.94 -10.02
C MET A 629 -46.79 -9.43 -11.46
N ASN A 630 -46.91 -10.29 -12.46
CA ASN A 630 -46.87 -9.93 -13.87
C ASN A 630 -48.14 -9.20 -14.30
N ALA A 631 -49.30 -9.45 -13.68
CA ALA A 631 -50.52 -8.71 -13.91
C ALA A 631 -50.44 -7.27 -13.35
N MET A 632 -49.85 -7.09 -12.16
CA MET A 632 -49.62 -5.78 -11.54
C MET A 632 -48.59 -4.94 -12.32
N SER A 633 -47.53 -5.54 -12.87
CA SER A 633 -46.52 -4.79 -13.66
C SER A 633 -47.01 -4.33 -15.04
N ASN A 634 -48.10 -4.91 -15.56
CA ASN A 634 -48.71 -4.52 -16.85
C ASN A 634 -49.77 -3.38 -16.72
N GLU A 635 -50.22 -3.11 -15.50
CA GLU A 635 -51.12 -1.97 -15.27
C GLU A 635 -50.37 -0.64 -15.08
N ASP A 636 -49.14 -0.66 -14.55
CA ASP A 636 -48.33 0.54 -14.31
C ASP A 636 -47.59 1.07 -15.56
N VAL A 637 -47.58 0.37 -16.68
CA VAL A 637 -46.89 0.80 -17.92
C VAL A 637 -47.78 1.57 -18.89
N LYS A 638 -49.08 1.75 -18.58
CA LYS A 638 -49.99 2.41 -19.51
C LYS A 638 -50.13 3.92 -19.37
N ASP A 639 -49.52 4.54 -18.38
CA ASP A 639 -49.79 5.98 -18.12
C ASP A 639 -48.55 6.87 -17.93
N THR A 640 -47.43 6.63 -18.63
CA THR A 640 -46.36 7.66 -18.71
C THR A 640 -45.65 7.67 -20.07
N ALA A 641 -46.33 8.14 -21.07
CA ALA A 641 -45.70 8.70 -22.27
C ALA A 641 -45.31 10.16 -21.97
N ILE A 642 -44.11 10.44 -21.60
CA ILE A 642 -43.58 11.80 -21.46
C ILE A 642 -43.11 12.28 -22.83
N ASP A 643 -43.81 13.28 -23.34
CA ASP A 643 -43.50 14.04 -24.54
C ASP A 643 -42.22 14.89 -24.31
N VAL A 644 -41.14 14.55 -25.05
CA VAL A 644 -39.87 15.27 -25.01
C VAL A 644 -39.87 16.32 -26.15
N SER A 645 -40.64 17.36 -26.01
CA SER A 645 -40.51 18.57 -26.82
C SER A 645 -40.80 19.79 -25.96
N ASN A 646 -39.82 20.28 -25.22
CA ASN A 646 -39.65 21.71 -24.91
C ASN A 646 -38.64 21.87 -23.74
N SER A 647 -37.44 22.25 -24.05
CA SER A 647 -36.57 22.94 -23.10
C SER A 647 -36.92 24.42 -23.03
N PRO A 648 -36.87 25.03 -21.88
CA PRO A 648 -36.35 26.38 -21.84
C PRO A 648 -35.17 26.55 -20.88
N THR A 649 -34.26 27.27 -21.42
CA THR A 649 -33.13 27.99 -20.88
C THR A 649 -33.39 28.86 -19.65
N THR A 650 -32.33 29.02 -18.84
CA THR A 650 -31.99 30.13 -17.92
C THR A 650 -32.76 30.23 -16.59
N ILE A 651 -31.95 29.98 -15.53
CA ILE A 651 -32.22 30.39 -14.14
C ILE A 651 -31.44 31.70 -13.87
N PRO A 652 -32.08 32.74 -13.34
CA PRO A 652 -31.39 33.97 -12.93
C PRO A 652 -30.73 33.84 -11.54
N GLU A 653 -29.52 34.38 -11.42
CA GLU A 653 -28.91 34.76 -10.14
C GLU A 653 -29.75 35.84 -9.47
N GLU A 654 -30.17 35.61 -8.25
CA GLU A 654 -30.35 36.57 -7.16
C GLU A 654 -31.16 35.92 -6.03
N GLN A 655 -30.50 35.69 -4.93
CA GLN A 655 -30.96 35.91 -3.56
C GLN A 655 -30.16 35.09 -2.56
N LEU A 656 -29.01 35.66 -2.20
CA LEU A 656 -28.33 35.39 -0.91
C LEU A 656 -28.70 36.55 0.01
N ALA A 657 -29.29 36.22 1.12
CA ALA A 657 -29.13 36.77 2.44
C ALA A 657 -30.42 36.66 3.25
N THR A 658 -30.37 35.93 4.35
CA THR A 658 -30.77 36.49 5.67
C THR A 658 -30.44 35.49 6.78
N GLU A 659 -29.84 36.03 7.81
CA GLU A 659 -29.55 35.44 9.12
C GLU A 659 -30.84 34.98 9.82
N GLN A 660 -30.79 33.87 10.58
CA GLN A 660 -31.66 33.67 11.74
C GLN A 660 -31.09 32.68 12.77
N GLU A 661 -30.90 33.18 13.93
CA GLU A 661 -31.19 32.78 15.31
C GLU A 661 -31.02 31.32 15.74
N VAL A 662 -30.22 31.18 16.78
CA VAL A 662 -29.93 30.00 17.57
C VAL A 662 -31.08 29.76 18.58
N ILE A 663 -31.62 28.55 18.58
CA ILE A 663 -32.46 28.03 19.68
C ILE A 663 -31.73 26.81 20.29
N PRO A 664 -31.58 26.74 21.63
CA PRO A 664 -30.96 25.61 22.29
C PRO A 664 -31.94 24.44 22.40
N LEU A 665 -31.47 23.22 22.15
CA LEU A 665 -32.19 21.99 22.47
C LEU A 665 -31.53 21.31 23.69
N GLU A 666 -32.37 21.09 24.71
CA GLU A 666 -32.08 20.33 25.90
C GLU A 666 -31.93 18.82 25.62
N ASP A 667 -31.16 18.16 26.49
CA ASP A 667 -30.93 16.73 26.56
C ASP A 667 -32.20 15.91 26.61
N GLU A 668 -32.27 14.80 25.86
CA GLU A 668 -32.87 13.56 26.35
C GLU A 668 -32.25 12.31 25.65
N ASN A 669 -31.90 11.35 26.49
CA ASN A 669 -31.40 10.03 26.15
C ASN A 669 -32.24 9.28 25.13
N SER A 670 -31.63 8.81 24.06
CA SER A 670 -32.17 7.69 23.28
C SER A 670 -31.08 6.66 23.03
N GLU A 671 -31.24 5.52 23.64
CA GLU A 671 -30.47 4.30 23.43
C GLU A 671 -30.48 3.92 21.94
N ILE A 672 -29.30 3.78 21.37
CA ILE A 672 -29.12 3.25 20.03
C ILE A 672 -29.33 1.75 20.09
N PHE A 673 -30.43 1.31 19.52
CA PHE A 673 -30.73 -0.09 19.29
C PHE A 673 -29.80 -0.63 18.19
N VAL A 674 -28.86 -1.48 18.56
CA VAL A 674 -28.09 -2.30 17.61
C VAL A 674 -28.92 -3.52 17.28
N PRO A 675 -29.28 -3.77 16.01
CA PRO A 675 -29.97 -5.03 15.68
C PRO A 675 -29.01 -6.18 15.83
N THR A 676 -29.35 -7.09 16.70
CA THR A 676 -28.76 -8.41 16.86
C THR A 676 -28.84 -9.18 15.54
N GLU A 677 -27.77 -9.92 15.28
CA GLU A 677 -27.53 -10.86 14.17
C GLU A 677 -28.79 -11.55 13.65
N LEU A 678 -29.06 -11.31 12.35
CA LEU A 678 -29.93 -12.17 11.59
C LEU A 678 -29.16 -13.47 11.29
N VAL A 679 -29.56 -14.55 11.96
CA VAL A 679 -29.21 -15.91 11.61
C VAL A 679 -29.65 -16.16 10.17
N PRO A 680 -28.81 -16.68 9.26
CA PRO A 680 -29.24 -16.96 7.91
C PRO A 680 -30.38 -18.01 7.93
N GLU A 681 -31.55 -17.61 7.51
CA GLU A 681 -32.59 -18.58 7.18
C GLU A 681 -32.06 -19.56 6.13
N GLU A 682 -32.34 -20.83 6.30
CA GLU A 682 -31.92 -21.93 5.43
C GLU A 682 -32.25 -21.60 3.97
N VAL A 683 -31.21 -21.56 3.14
CA VAL A 683 -31.33 -21.29 1.70
C VAL A 683 -32.14 -22.41 1.05
N GLN A 684 -33.37 -22.12 0.71
CA GLN A 684 -34.23 -23.04 -0.02
C GLN A 684 -33.74 -23.19 -1.46
N LYS A 685 -33.45 -24.41 -1.88
CA LYS A 685 -33.04 -24.72 -3.24
C LYS A 685 -34.28 -24.86 -4.13
N ILE A 686 -34.34 -24.07 -5.19
CA ILE A 686 -35.41 -24.12 -6.18
C ILE A 686 -34.88 -24.80 -7.45
N VAL A 687 -35.62 -25.75 -7.98
CA VAL A 687 -35.31 -26.43 -9.23
C VAL A 687 -36.34 -26.00 -10.27
N VAL A 688 -35.86 -25.43 -11.38
CA VAL A 688 -36.70 -25.01 -12.51
C VAL A 688 -36.52 -26.03 -13.63
N ILE A 689 -37.62 -26.60 -14.13
CA ILE A 689 -37.64 -27.49 -15.30
C ILE A 689 -38.23 -26.69 -16.47
N THR A 690 -37.49 -26.60 -17.57
CA THR A 690 -37.95 -26.00 -18.82
C THR A 690 -38.07 -27.05 -19.90
N GLU A 691 -39.17 -27.08 -20.67
CA GLU A 691 -39.34 -27.95 -21.84
C GLU A 691 -38.74 -27.32 -23.10
#